data_0cb4a4b0122e683e81d886abc5e69833
#
_entry.id   0cb4a4b0122e683e81d886abc5e69833
#
_cell.length_a   1.000
_cell.length_b   1.000
_cell.length_c   1.000
_cell.angle_alpha   90.00
_cell.angle_beta   90.00
_cell.angle_gamma   90.00
#
_symmetry.space_group_name_H-M   'P 1'
#
loop_
_entity.id
_entity.type
_entity.pdbx_description
1 polymer ?
#
loop_
_entity_poly.entity_id
_entity_poly.type
_entity_poly.pdbx_seq_one_letter_code
_entity_poly.pdbx_strand_id
1 'polypeptide(L)'
;MSMAKRTDPQSPAPHAADSHDLIRVHGARENNLKDVSIQIPKRRLTVFTGVSGSGKSSLVFNTIAAESQRLINETYSAFVQGFMPSLARPEVDVLDGLTTVITVDQQRMGADPRSTVGTATDANAMLRILFSRLGKPHIGPPSAYSFNTASVRASGAITVERGNKTKAQKATFSRTGGMCVRCEGRGAVSDIDLTQLYDDSKSLSEGAFTIPGWKSDSQWTVQVYAQSGFVDPDKPIREYTKKELRDFLYGEPVKVKVNGVNLTYEGLIPKIQKSFLAKDKEALQPHIRAFVERAVTFTVCPECDGTRLSEGARSSKIKRISIADACAMEIRDLAEWVRGLKEPSPSSSSRGYPTVAPLLTALQQTLDSFVEIGLGYLALDRPAGTLSGGESQRVKMIRHLGSSLTDVTYVFDEPTAGLHPHDIQRMNELLLRLRDKGNTVLVVEHKPEMIAIADHVVDLGPGAGAAGGAVCFEGSVEALRAGDTITGRHLDDRTTVKETVRESSHALKIRGATANNLRDVDIDIPLGVLTVVTGVAGSGKSSLVHGSIPAGEGVISVDQSPIKGSRRSNPATYTGLLDPIRKAFAKVNGVKPALFSANSEGACPTCNGAGVIYTDLGMMAGTATTCEDCEGKRFDASVLDYHLGGRDISEVLAMSVTEAEEFFGAGEAHTPAAHRILERLVDVGLGYLTIGQPLTTLSGGERQRLKLATHMGDKGGVYVLDEPTTGLHLADVAQLLGLLDRLVDSGKSVIVVEHHQAVMAHADWIIDLGPGAGHDGGHIVFEGTPADLVADRSTLTGEHLAAYVGG
;
A
#
# COMPACT_ATOMS: atom_id res chain seq x y z
N MET A 1 68.88 29.00 -26.66
CA MET A 1 68.43 27.74 -26.08
C MET A 1 66.90 27.82 -25.91
N SER A 2 66.23 27.19 -26.87
CA SER A 2 64.75 27.20 -26.92
C SER A 2 64.26 26.02 -26.08
N MET A 3 63.43 26.32 -25.05
CA MET A 3 62.72 25.30 -24.26
C MET A 3 61.49 24.80 -25.07
N ALA A 4 61.57 23.57 -25.50
CA ALA A 4 60.43 22.86 -26.12
C ALA A 4 59.33 22.65 -25.07
N LYS A 5 58.13 23.13 -25.34
CA LYS A 5 56.92 22.81 -24.61
C LYS A 5 56.63 21.31 -24.76
N ARG A 6 56.58 20.57 -23.65
CA ARG A 6 56.03 19.22 -23.59
C ARG A 6 54.55 19.33 -23.91
N THR A 7 54.13 18.72 -25.00
CA THR A 7 52.74 18.44 -25.31
C THR A 7 52.28 17.34 -24.35
N ASP A 8 51.24 17.59 -23.56
CA ASP A 8 50.56 16.58 -22.78
C ASP A 8 50.06 15.46 -23.70
N PRO A 9 50.15 14.18 -23.28
CA PRO A 9 49.58 13.09 -24.06
C PRO A 9 48.06 13.29 -24.13
N GLN A 10 47.55 13.43 -25.35
CA GLN A 10 46.09 13.45 -25.62
C GLN A 10 45.46 12.23 -24.93
N SER A 11 44.45 12.47 -24.08
CA SER A 11 43.64 11.42 -23.54
C SER A 11 43.11 10.55 -24.71
N PRO A 12 43.19 9.21 -24.60
CA PRO A 12 42.70 8.37 -25.66
C PRO A 12 41.24 8.69 -25.98
N ALA A 13 40.86 8.70 -27.24
CA ALA A 13 39.48 8.88 -27.66
C ALA A 13 38.59 7.87 -26.90
N PRO A 14 37.43 8.30 -26.39
CA PRO A 14 36.55 7.40 -25.64
C PRO A 14 36.21 6.18 -26.51
N HIS A 15 36.26 4.98 -25.90
CA HIS A 15 35.89 3.76 -26.59
C HIS A 15 34.41 3.81 -27.00
N ALA A 16 34.04 3.17 -28.10
CA ALA A 16 32.63 3.14 -28.55
C ALA A 16 31.66 2.66 -27.46
N ALA A 17 32.11 1.78 -26.54
CA ALA A 17 31.35 1.37 -25.37
C ALA A 17 31.12 2.48 -24.33
N ASP A 18 31.93 3.53 -24.33
CA ASP A 18 31.81 4.67 -23.41
C ASP A 18 30.79 5.73 -23.93
N SER A 19 30.27 5.55 -25.14
CA SER A 19 29.32 6.44 -25.79
C SER A 19 27.84 6.12 -25.48
N HIS A 20 27.56 5.19 -24.59
CA HIS A 20 26.19 4.82 -24.20
C HIS A 20 25.65 5.69 -23.05
N ASP A 21 25.61 6.99 -23.28
CA ASP A 21 25.20 7.96 -22.26
C ASP A 21 23.70 8.28 -22.24
N LEU A 22 22.91 7.65 -23.13
CA LEU A 22 21.49 7.91 -23.29
C LEU A 22 20.67 6.61 -23.23
N ILE A 23 19.48 6.70 -22.63
CA ILE A 23 18.37 5.79 -22.89
C ILE A 23 17.51 6.45 -23.96
N ARG A 24 17.28 5.73 -25.08
CA ARG A 24 16.48 6.24 -26.20
C ARG A 24 15.18 5.51 -26.29
N VAL A 25 14.10 6.25 -26.29
CA VAL A 25 12.73 5.77 -26.49
C VAL A 25 12.24 6.36 -27.82
N HIS A 26 11.77 5.51 -28.72
CA HIS A 26 11.16 5.93 -29.98
C HIS A 26 9.83 5.24 -30.20
N GLY A 27 8.80 6.03 -30.49
CA GLY A 27 7.50 5.51 -30.88
C GLY A 27 6.78 4.77 -29.75
N ALA A 28 6.85 5.25 -28.50
CA ALA A 28 6.12 4.66 -27.39
C ALA A 28 4.62 5.01 -27.48
N ARG A 29 3.77 3.96 -27.46
CA ARG A 29 2.30 4.06 -27.63
C ARG A 29 1.53 3.33 -26.53
N GLU A 30 2.20 2.99 -25.43
CA GLU A 30 1.58 2.25 -24.31
C GLU A 30 0.47 3.10 -23.65
N ASN A 31 -0.70 2.53 -23.48
CA ASN A 31 -1.90 3.19 -22.92
C ASN A 31 -2.30 4.46 -23.71
N ASN A 32 -2.13 5.63 -23.08
CA ASN A 32 -2.51 6.91 -23.68
C ASN A 32 -1.35 7.64 -24.38
N LEU A 33 -0.16 7.04 -24.46
CA LEU A 33 0.99 7.66 -25.15
C LEU A 33 0.76 7.82 -26.64
N LYS A 34 1.14 8.97 -27.18
CA LYS A 34 0.97 9.36 -28.58
C LYS A 34 2.31 9.37 -29.32
N ASP A 35 2.83 8.19 -29.63
CA ASP A 35 4.07 8.04 -30.41
C ASP A 35 5.26 8.82 -29.79
N VAL A 36 5.45 8.63 -28.48
CA VAL A 36 6.42 9.39 -27.71
C VAL A 36 7.85 8.98 -28.04
N SER A 37 8.69 9.97 -28.36
CA SER A 37 10.13 9.79 -28.58
C SER A 37 10.91 10.76 -27.71
N ILE A 38 11.84 10.25 -26.89
CA ILE A 38 12.67 11.01 -25.94
C ILE A 38 14.07 10.43 -25.80
N GLN A 39 15.01 11.23 -25.28
CA GLN A 39 16.38 10.84 -24.97
C GLN A 39 16.72 11.17 -23.53
N ILE A 40 16.84 10.18 -22.70
CA ILE A 40 17.06 10.33 -21.25
C ILE A 40 18.57 10.19 -20.97
N PRO A 41 19.24 11.20 -20.38
CA PRO A 41 20.65 11.13 -20.03
C PRO A 41 20.88 10.14 -18.88
N LYS A 42 21.82 9.22 -19.07
CA LYS A 42 22.25 8.29 -18.01
C LYS A 42 23.10 8.99 -16.96
N ARG A 43 23.12 8.39 -15.76
CA ARG A 43 23.89 8.89 -14.62
C ARG A 43 23.49 10.31 -14.22
N ARG A 44 22.22 10.64 -14.47
CA ARG A 44 21.56 11.91 -14.15
C ARG A 44 20.24 11.63 -13.44
N LEU A 45 19.74 12.67 -12.79
CA LEU A 45 18.40 12.66 -12.22
C LEU A 45 17.45 13.30 -13.22
N THR A 46 16.54 12.49 -13.77
CA THR A 46 15.49 12.94 -14.67
C THR A 46 14.15 12.90 -13.98
N VAL A 47 13.44 14.03 -13.98
CA VAL A 47 12.09 14.14 -13.43
C VAL A 47 11.07 14.14 -14.57
N PHE A 48 10.09 13.23 -14.46
CA PHE A 48 8.92 13.17 -15.34
C PHE A 48 7.76 13.85 -14.63
N THR A 49 7.29 14.95 -15.22
CA THR A 49 6.21 15.76 -14.65
C THR A 49 5.07 15.95 -15.65
N GLY A 50 4.05 16.71 -15.29
CA GLY A 50 2.84 16.96 -16.09
C GLY A 50 1.57 16.66 -15.34
N VAL A 51 0.42 17.07 -15.88
CA VAL A 51 -0.89 16.91 -15.22
C VAL A 51 -1.21 15.45 -14.90
N SER A 52 -2.08 15.22 -13.91
CA SER A 52 -2.53 13.86 -13.57
C SER A 52 -3.17 13.19 -14.78
N GLY A 53 -2.82 11.92 -15.06
CA GLY A 53 -3.30 11.19 -16.22
C GLY A 53 -2.64 11.56 -17.58
N SER A 54 -1.55 12.34 -17.58
CA SER A 54 -0.86 12.73 -18.83
C SER A 54 0.00 11.64 -19.49
N GLY A 55 0.16 10.46 -18.84
CA GLY A 55 0.92 9.34 -19.41
C GLY A 55 2.30 9.09 -18.78
N LYS A 56 2.69 9.82 -17.73
CA LYS A 56 3.99 9.65 -17.06
C LYS A 56 4.28 8.21 -16.65
N SER A 57 3.36 7.60 -15.92
CA SER A 57 3.51 6.22 -15.45
C SER A 57 3.50 5.22 -16.61
N SER A 58 2.76 5.51 -17.70
CA SER A 58 2.78 4.71 -18.92
C SER A 58 4.17 4.70 -19.56
N LEU A 59 4.84 5.85 -19.61
CA LEU A 59 6.17 5.96 -20.20
C LEU A 59 7.24 5.34 -19.28
N VAL A 60 7.25 5.71 -18.00
CA VAL A 60 8.35 5.35 -17.09
C VAL A 60 8.21 3.91 -16.59
N PHE A 61 7.02 3.50 -16.12
CA PHE A 61 6.81 2.18 -15.53
C PHE A 61 6.39 1.14 -16.55
N ASN A 62 5.40 1.46 -17.40
CA ASN A 62 4.82 0.46 -18.31
C ASN A 62 5.64 0.30 -19.60
N THR A 63 6.51 1.27 -19.94
CA THR A 63 7.40 1.17 -21.11
C THR A 63 8.83 0.91 -20.67
N ILE A 64 9.52 1.86 -20.02
CA ILE A 64 10.97 1.77 -19.73
C ILE A 64 11.27 0.68 -18.70
N ALA A 65 10.60 0.71 -17.55
CA ALA A 65 10.85 -0.25 -16.48
C ALA A 65 10.37 -1.66 -16.86
N ALA A 66 9.21 -1.78 -17.50
CA ALA A 66 8.65 -3.06 -17.94
C ALA A 66 9.56 -3.75 -18.95
N GLU A 67 10.09 -3.04 -19.95
CA GLU A 67 10.98 -3.63 -20.95
C GLU A 67 12.32 -4.06 -20.34
N SER A 68 12.91 -3.23 -19.48
CA SER A 68 14.13 -3.64 -18.77
C SER A 68 13.91 -4.89 -17.93
N GLN A 69 12.80 -4.97 -17.20
CA GLN A 69 12.47 -6.15 -16.39
C GLN A 69 12.22 -7.38 -17.29
N ARG A 70 11.53 -7.20 -18.42
CA ARG A 70 11.29 -8.27 -19.39
C ARG A 70 12.62 -8.82 -19.93
N LEU A 71 13.53 -7.94 -20.34
CA LEU A 71 14.85 -8.33 -20.85
C LEU A 71 15.70 -9.06 -19.79
N ILE A 72 15.64 -8.61 -18.52
CA ILE A 72 16.31 -9.29 -17.41
C ILE A 72 15.71 -10.69 -17.22
N ASN A 73 14.37 -10.80 -17.23
CA ASN A 73 13.68 -12.08 -17.05
C ASN A 73 14.10 -13.10 -18.14
N GLU A 74 14.32 -12.65 -19.36
CA GLU A 74 14.80 -13.50 -20.46
C GLU A 74 16.22 -14.06 -20.25
N THR A 75 17.03 -13.47 -19.39
CA THR A 75 18.38 -13.98 -19.07
C THR A 75 18.36 -15.20 -18.15
N TYR A 76 17.25 -15.47 -17.47
CA TYR A 76 17.13 -16.62 -16.58
C TYR A 76 16.82 -17.91 -17.36
N SER A 77 17.08 -19.05 -16.75
CA SER A 77 16.68 -20.34 -17.33
C SER A 77 15.15 -20.45 -17.47
N ALA A 78 14.67 -21.20 -18.46
CA ALA A 78 13.22 -21.40 -18.70
C ALA A 78 12.47 -21.89 -17.44
N PHE A 79 13.14 -22.70 -16.60
CA PHE A 79 12.57 -23.15 -15.32
C PHE A 79 12.31 -21.96 -14.37
N VAL A 80 13.26 -21.04 -14.24
CA VAL A 80 13.11 -19.85 -13.37
C VAL A 80 12.09 -18.88 -13.97
N GLN A 81 12.12 -18.66 -15.30
CA GLN A 81 11.14 -17.82 -16.00
C GLN A 81 9.71 -18.28 -15.73
N GLY A 82 9.47 -19.59 -15.59
CA GLY A 82 8.16 -20.12 -15.25
C GLY A 82 7.60 -19.71 -13.88
N PHE A 83 8.44 -19.20 -12.97
CA PHE A 83 8.02 -18.66 -11.67
C PHE A 83 7.96 -17.13 -11.63
N MET A 84 8.33 -16.47 -12.72
CA MET A 84 8.33 -15.02 -12.81
C MET A 84 7.04 -14.51 -13.46
N PRO A 85 6.61 -13.28 -13.16
CA PRO A 85 5.50 -12.66 -13.88
C PRO A 85 5.82 -12.60 -15.38
N SER A 86 4.88 -13.05 -16.20
CA SER A 86 4.97 -12.86 -17.65
C SER A 86 4.70 -11.39 -17.96
N LEU A 87 5.70 -10.69 -18.45
CA LEU A 87 5.61 -9.31 -18.89
C LEU A 87 5.41 -9.28 -20.40
N ALA A 88 4.34 -8.64 -20.86
CA ALA A 88 4.17 -8.34 -22.27
C ALA A 88 5.23 -7.33 -22.71
N ARG A 89 5.64 -7.42 -23.97
CA ARG A 89 6.49 -6.39 -24.58
C ARG A 89 5.68 -5.11 -24.69
N PRO A 90 6.17 -3.97 -24.19
CA PRO A 90 5.48 -2.70 -24.34
C PRO A 90 5.38 -2.28 -25.82
N GLU A 91 4.37 -1.50 -26.13
CA GLU A 91 4.15 -0.96 -27.47
C GLU A 91 5.10 0.22 -27.72
N VAL A 92 6.29 -0.09 -28.22
CA VAL A 92 7.36 0.85 -28.51
C VAL A 92 8.17 0.36 -29.74
N ASP A 93 8.53 1.26 -30.63
CA ASP A 93 9.29 0.90 -31.83
C ASP A 93 10.73 0.55 -31.49
N VAL A 94 11.42 1.46 -30.77
CA VAL A 94 12.81 1.26 -30.31
C VAL A 94 12.96 1.71 -28.88
N LEU A 95 13.59 0.86 -28.08
CA LEU A 95 14.01 1.20 -26.72
C LEU A 95 15.42 0.64 -26.50
N ASP A 96 16.42 1.50 -26.53
CA ASP A 96 17.81 1.13 -26.39
C ASP A 96 18.52 1.86 -25.25
N GLY A 97 19.74 1.41 -24.94
CA GLY A 97 20.54 2.00 -23.88
C GLY A 97 20.07 1.66 -22.47
N LEU A 98 19.14 0.73 -22.29
CA LEU A 98 18.65 0.32 -20.98
C LEU A 98 19.76 -0.29 -20.12
N THR A 99 19.70 0.02 -18.83
CA THR A 99 20.41 -0.69 -17.76
C THR A 99 19.43 -1.45 -16.91
N THR A 100 19.90 -2.24 -15.95
CA THR A 100 19.04 -2.90 -14.97
C THR A 100 18.18 -1.87 -14.25
N VAL A 101 16.87 -2.01 -14.35
CA VAL A 101 15.92 -1.12 -13.66
C VAL A 101 15.53 -1.69 -12.32
N ILE A 102 15.58 -0.85 -11.29
CA ILE A 102 15.06 -1.11 -9.95
C ILE A 102 13.89 -0.15 -9.69
N THR A 103 12.70 -0.70 -9.62
CA THR A 103 11.48 0.07 -9.37
C THR A 103 11.21 0.20 -7.87
N VAL A 104 11.00 1.42 -7.42
CA VAL A 104 10.65 1.76 -6.03
C VAL A 104 9.30 2.46 -6.04
N ASP A 105 8.24 1.66 -5.99
CA ASP A 105 6.85 2.09 -6.03
C ASP A 105 6.22 2.21 -4.63
N GLN A 106 5.04 2.82 -4.57
CA GLN A 106 4.25 2.98 -3.34
C GLN A 106 3.43 1.73 -2.97
N GLN A 107 3.55 0.61 -3.70
CA GLN A 107 2.80 -0.59 -3.36
C GLN A 107 3.19 -1.07 -1.96
N ARG A 108 2.17 -1.35 -1.15
CA ARG A 108 2.39 -1.90 0.18
C ARG A 108 3.13 -3.22 0.09
N MET A 109 4.10 -3.40 0.96
CA MET A 109 4.77 -4.69 1.12
C MET A 109 3.77 -5.72 1.62
N GLY A 110 3.86 -6.96 1.14
CA GLY A 110 2.85 -8.01 1.29
C GLY A 110 2.24 -8.16 2.69
N ALA A 111 1.00 -8.61 2.71
CA ALA A 111 0.18 -8.76 3.92
C ALA A 111 0.55 -9.95 4.82
N ASP A 112 1.66 -10.66 4.58
CA ASP A 112 2.11 -11.75 5.44
C ASP A 112 2.44 -11.20 6.85
N PRO A 113 1.77 -11.67 7.92
CA PRO A 113 2.06 -11.24 9.29
C PRO A 113 3.50 -11.49 9.75
N ARG A 114 4.24 -12.35 9.05
CA ARG A 114 5.66 -12.63 9.29
C ARG A 114 6.60 -11.67 8.56
N SER A 115 6.07 -10.83 7.66
CA SER A 115 6.84 -9.78 7.02
C SER A 115 6.90 -8.56 7.93
N THR A 116 8.11 -8.18 8.34
CA THR A 116 8.36 -7.01 9.20
C THR A 116 9.35 -6.06 8.52
N VAL A 117 9.45 -4.83 9.01
CA VAL A 117 10.46 -3.86 8.56
C VAL A 117 11.85 -4.48 8.58
N GLY A 118 12.21 -5.16 9.67
CA GLY A 118 13.52 -5.80 9.81
C GLY A 118 13.77 -6.97 8.85
N THR A 119 12.73 -7.73 8.48
CA THR A 119 12.89 -8.80 7.48
C THR A 119 12.93 -8.26 6.06
N ALA A 120 12.24 -7.17 5.80
CA ALA A 120 12.20 -6.53 4.49
C ALA A 120 13.52 -5.84 4.12
N THR A 121 14.33 -5.45 5.10
CA THR A 121 15.58 -4.70 4.92
C THR A 121 16.84 -5.49 5.27
N ASP A 122 16.69 -6.79 5.56
CA ASP A 122 17.76 -7.68 6.02
C ASP A 122 18.41 -7.32 7.38
N ALA A 123 17.98 -6.22 8.03
CA ALA A 123 18.46 -5.82 9.35
C ALA A 123 18.25 -6.93 10.40
N ASN A 124 17.10 -7.61 10.35
CA ASN A 124 16.82 -8.75 11.22
C ASN A 124 17.78 -9.93 10.99
N ALA A 125 18.21 -10.18 9.74
CA ALA A 125 19.20 -11.21 9.44
C ALA A 125 20.55 -10.89 10.10
N MET A 126 20.99 -9.65 10.05
CA MET A 126 22.21 -9.18 10.69
C MET A 126 22.12 -9.26 12.22
N LEU A 127 21.00 -8.86 12.82
CA LEU A 127 20.76 -9.01 14.27
C LEU A 127 20.81 -10.48 14.71
N ARG A 128 20.17 -11.40 13.97
CA ARG A 128 20.23 -12.83 14.27
C ARG A 128 21.65 -13.37 14.30
N ILE A 129 22.49 -12.96 13.34
CA ILE A 129 23.90 -13.34 13.32
C ILE A 129 24.62 -12.73 14.52
N LEU A 130 24.36 -11.47 14.85
CA LEU A 130 24.97 -10.79 15.98
C LEU A 130 24.63 -11.50 17.30
N PHE A 131 23.35 -11.79 17.56
CA PHE A 131 22.90 -12.50 18.75
C PHE A 131 23.44 -13.93 18.83
N SER A 132 23.58 -14.64 17.71
CA SER A 132 24.17 -15.97 17.70
C SER A 132 25.67 -15.98 18.09
N ARG A 133 26.35 -14.83 17.96
CA ARG A 133 27.77 -14.71 18.31
C ARG A 133 28.00 -14.10 19.68
N LEU A 134 27.22 -13.10 20.06
CA LEU A 134 27.43 -12.32 21.28
C LEU A 134 26.42 -12.60 22.39
N GLY A 135 25.25 -13.20 22.04
CA GLY A 135 24.14 -13.45 22.99
C GLY A 135 24.53 -14.43 24.11
N LYS A 136 24.10 -14.12 25.35
CA LYS A 136 24.24 -14.96 26.50
C LYS A 136 22.90 -15.18 27.18
N PRO A 137 22.52 -16.45 27.51
CA PRO A 137 23.20 -17.68 27.14
C PRO A 137 23.25 -17.91 25.63
N HIS A 138 24.24 -18.64 25.15
CA HIS A 138 24.32 -19.03 23.75
C HIS A 138 23.33 -20.15 23.48
N ILE A 139 22.38 -19.93 22.56
CA ILE A 139 21.27 -20.86 22.28
C ILE A 139 21.40 -21.59 20.95
N GLY A 140 22.34 -21.21 20.11
CA GLY A 140 22.58 -21.86 18.82
C GLY A 140 22.87 -20.92 17.66
N PRO A 141 22.74 -21.42 16.42
CA PRO A 141 23.00 -20.67 15.19
C PRO A 141 21.97 -19.55 14.97
N PRO A 142 22.16 -18.68 13.96
CA PRO A 142 21.22 -17.60 13.65
C PRO A 142 19.75 -18.03 13.47
N SER A 143 19.51 -19.28 13.04
CA SER A 143 18.16 -19.85 12.95
C SER A 143 17.45 -19.94 14.32
N ALA A 144 18.21 -20.09 15.42
CA ALA A 144 17.65 -20.13 16.78
C ALA A 144 17.06 -18.78 17.23
N TYR A 145 17.35 -17.69 16.49
CA TYR A 145 16.86 -16.35 16.73
C TYR A 145 15.83 -15.90 15.65
N SER A 146 15.40 -16.85 14.79
CA SER A 146 14.48 -16.55 13.68
C SER A 146 13.05 -16.97 14.01
N PHE A 147 12.14 -16.03 14.03
CA PHE A 147 10.71 -16.33 14.18
C PHE A 147 10.08 -17.00 12.94
N ASN A 148 10.81 -17.07 11.82
CA ASN A 148 10.38 -17.77 10.60
C ASN A 148 10.93 -19.20 10.53
N THR A 149 11.64 -19.67 11.56
CA THR A 149 12.25 -20.99 11.58
C THR A 149 11.75 -21.78 12.77
N ALA A 150 11.03 -22.87 12.49
CA ALA A 150 10.58 -23.78 13.52
C ALA A 150 11.73 -24.65 14.05
N SER A 151 11.66 -25.02 15.33
CA SER A 151 12.49 -26.08 15.89
C SER A 151 11.99 -27.43 15.39
N VAL A 152 12.88 -28.22 14.78
CA VAL A 152 12.54 -29.52 14.23
C VAL A 152 13.47 -30.57 14.82
N ARG A 153 12.89 -31.69 15.23
CA ARG A 153 13.64 -32.88 15.63
C ARG A 153 13.16 -34.07 14.83
N ALA A 154 14.06 -34.65 14.07
CA ALA A 154 13.77 -35.82 13.24
C ALA A 154 14.80 -36.92 13.54
N SER A 155 14.36 -38.16 13.54
CA SER A 155 15.22 -39.35 13.64
C SER A 155 15.08 -40.19 12.40
N GLY A 156 16.18 -40.53 11.78
CA GLY A 156 16.20 -41.33 10.55
C GLY A 156 17.41 -42.25 10.47
N ALA A 157 17.34 -43.27 9.64
CA ALA A 157 18.47 -44.08 9.32
C ALA A 157 19.40 -43.33 8.33
N ILE A 158 20.67 -43.22 8.67
CA ILE A 158 21.70 -42.75 7.74
C ILE A 158 22.62 -43.88 7.42
N THR A 159 23.09 -43.91 6.17
CA THR A 159 24.11 -44.90 5.73
C THR A 159 25.49 -44.26 5.90
N VAL A 160 26.30 -44.85 6.73
CA VAL A 160 27.68 -44.38 6.93
C VAL A 160 28.62 -45.35 6.26
N GLU A 161 29.39 -44.85 5.29
CA GLU A 161 30.46 -45.61 4.64
C GLU A 161 31.78 -45.36 5.36
N ARG A 162 32.42 -46.46 5.83
CA ARG A 162 33.80 -46.44 6.35
C ARG A 162 34.60 -47.46 5.59
N GLY A 163 35.45 -47.05 4.67
CA GLY A 163 36.14 -47.96 3.77
C GLY A 163 35.14 -48.75 2.93
N ASN A 164 35.35 -50.06 2.74
CA ASN A 164 34.47 -50.95 1.98
C ASN A 164 33.23 -51.45 2.76
N LYS A 165 32.88 -50.85 3.90
CA LYS A 165 31.73 -51.30 4.74
C LYS A 165 30.70 -50.21 4.87
N THR A 166 29.50 -50.50 4.42
CA THR A 166 28.32 -49.65 4.58
C THR A 166 27.53 -50.13 5.78
N LYS A 167 27.25 -49.21 6.73
CA LYS A 167 26.46 -49.51 7.95
C LYS A 167 25.33 -48.52 8.12
N ALA A 168 24.11 -49.01 8.22
CA ALA A 168 22.98 -48.16 8.61
C ALA A 168 23.08 -47.79 10.09
N GLN A 169 23.04 -46.52 10.40
CA GLN A 169 23.07 -45.99 11.76
C GLN A 169 21.89 -45.05 11.98
N LYS A 170 21.19 -45.19 13.11
CA LYS A 170 20.13 -44.24 13.47
C LYS A 170 20.77 -42.93 13.88
N ALA A 171 20.47 -41.85 13.18
CA ALA A 171 20.88 -40.52 13.53
C ALA A 171 19.67 -39.67 13.89
N THR A 172 19.85 -38.80 14.87
CA THR A 172 18.86 -37.79 15.26
C THR A 172 19.36 -36.44 14.79
N PHE A 173 18.57 -35.81 13.97
CA PHE A 173 18.81 -34.45 13.47
C PHE A 173 17.94 -33.49 14.25
N SER A 174 18.54 -32.47 14.82
CA SER A 174 17.81 -31.38 15.46
C SER A 174 18.23 -30.05 14.86
N ARG A 175 17.26 -29.23 14.49
CA ARG A 175 17.47 -27.83 14.10
C ARG A 175 16.74 -26.97 15.13
N THR A 176 17.48 -26.14 15.86
CA THR A 176 16.91 -25.15 16.77
C THR A 176 16.45 -23.96 15.97
N GLY A 177 15.16 -23.67 16.03
CA GLY A 177 14.53 -22.47 15.48
C GLY A 177 14.07 -21.54 16.60
N GLY A 178 13.93 -20.26 16.30
CA GLY A 178 13.47 -19.23 17.23
C GLY A 178 11.98 -18.95 17.19
N MET A 179 11.20 -19.69 16.40
CA MET A 179 9.78 -19.46 16.19
C MET A 179 8.97 -19.83 17.44
N CYS A 180 8.05 -18.95 17.88
CA CYS A 180 7.04 -19.28 18.86
C CYS A 180 6.11 -20.34 18.30
N VAL A 181 5.95 -21.44 19.04
CA VAL A 181 5.16 -22.59 18.59
C VAL A 181 3.66 -22.26 18.51
N ARG A 182 3.15 -21.45 19.46
CA ARG A 182 1.73 -21.15 19.57
C ARG A 182 1.21 -20.28 18.43
N CYS A 183 1.92 -19.20 18.09
CA CYS A 183 1.52 -18.29 17.02
C CYS A 183 2.25 -18.55 15.70
N GLU A 184 3.10 -19.55 15.64
CA GLU A 184 3.89 -19.89 14.45
C GLU A 184 4.63 -18.69 13.84
N GLY A 185 5.17 -17.83 14.69
CA GLY A 185 5.89 -16.63 14.27
C GLY A 185 5.01 -15.47 13.78
N ARG A 186 3.70 -15.53 13.96
CA ARG A 186 2.77 -14.45 13.55
C ARG A 186 2.67 -13.33 14.59
N GLY A 187 2.97 -13.61 15.85
CA GLY A 187 2.86 -12.66 16.96
C GLY A 187 1.44 -12.51 17.51
N ALA A 188 0.44 -12.98 16.79
CA ALA A 188 -0.95 -12.99 17.18
C ALA A 188 -1.54 -14.38 16.99
N VAL A 189 -2.54 -14.70 17.78
CA VAL A 189 -3.37 -15.89 17.62
C VAL A 189 -4.79 -15.46 17.25
N SER A 190 -5.41 -16.22 16.36
CA SER A 190 -6.82 -16.03 16.06
C SER A 190 -7.63 -16.73 17.14
N ASP A 191 -8.44 -16.00 17.83
CA ASP A 191 -9.43 -16.52 18.76
C ASP A 191 -10.82 -16.33 18.14
N ILE A 192 -11.74 -17.25 18.45
CA ILE A 192 -13.10 -17.18 17.93
C ILE A 192 -13.99 -16.70 19.07
N ASP A 193 -14.65 -15.58 18.85
CA ASP A 193 -15.66 -15.05 19.77
C ASP A 193 -16.89 -15.97 19.74
N LEU A 194 -17.03 -16.79 20.76
CA LEU A 194 -18.11 -17.76 20.88
C LEU A 194 -19.50 -17.11 20.88
N THR A 195 -19.62 -15.88 21.34
CA THR A 195 -20.90 -15.13 21.37
C THR A 195 -21.40 -14.80 19.97
N GLN A 196 -20.50 -14.80 18.98
CA GLN A 196 -20.86 -14.62 17.58
C GLN A 196 -21.25 -15.93 16.91
N LEU A 197 -21.01 -17.08 17.53
CA LEU A 197 -21.33 -18.40 16.99
C LEU A 197 -22.69 -18.90 17.44
N TYR A 198 -23.05 -18.67 18.70
CA TYR A 198 -24.30 -19.14 19.27
C TYR A 198 -24.77 -18.27 20.45
N ASP A 199 -26.07 -18.28 20.69
CA ASP A 199 -26.75 -17.72 21.87
C ASP A 199 -26.85 -18.83 22.93
N ASP A 200 -26.08 -18.74 23.98
CA ASP A 200 -26.00 -19.78 25.02
C ASP A 200 -27.27 -19.87 25.90
N SER A 201 -28.14 -18.86 25.85
CA SER A 201 -29.43 -18.88 26.54
C SER A 201 -30.45 -19.78 25.87
N LYS A 202 -30.19 -20.23 24.64
CA LYS A 202 -31.06 -21.07 23.82
C LYS A 202 -30.53 -22.48 23.68
N SER A 203 -31.45 -23.41 23.42
CA SER A 203 -31.14 -24.77 22.99
C SER A 203 -30.91 -24.86 21.47
N LEU A 204 -30.36 -25.97 20.99
CA LEU A 204 -30.21 -26.20 19.54
C LEU A 204 -31.56 -26.23 18.84
N SER A 205 -32.58 -26.81 19.50
CA SER A 205 -33.96 -26.87 18.99
C SER A 205 -34.61 -25.46 18.93
N GLU A 206 -34.22 -24.54 19.76
CA GLU A 206 -34.68 -23.15 19.76
C GLU A 206 -33.88 -22.26 18.80
N GLY A 207 -32.94 -22.82 18.06
CA GLY A 207 -32.12 -22.07 17.08
C GLY A 207 -30.99 -21.24 17.71
N ALA A 208 -30.23 -21.89 18.59
CA ALA A 208 -29.08 -21.24 19.27
C ALA A 208 -28.01 -20.68 18.32
N PHE A 209 -27.83 -21.25 17.12
CA PHE A 209 -26.79 -20.80 16.21
C PHE A 209 -27.07 -19.41 15.64
N THR A 210 -26.07 -18.52 15.72
CA THR A 210 -26.06 -17.16 15.12
C THR A 210 -25.30 -17.09 13.80
N ILE A 211 -24.71 -18.23 13.37
CA ILE A 211 -23.89 -18.35 12.17
C ILE A 211 -24.76 -18.17 10.94
N PRO A 212 -24.38 -17.34 9.96
CA PRO A 212 -25.12 -17.20 8.71
C PRO A 212 -25.30 -18.53 7.99
N GLY A 213 -26.55 -18.83 7.62
CA GLY A 213 -26.90 -20.07 6.96
C GLY A 213 -27.15 -21.26 7.89
N TRP A 214 -27.05 -21.12 9.22
CA TRP A 214 -27.29 -22.19 10.20
C TRP A 214 -28.53 -21.94 11.08
N LYS A 215 -29.42 -21.07 10.67
CA LYS A 215 -30.53 -20.60 11.49
C LYS A 215 -31.82 -21.49 11.45
N SER A 216 -31.81 -22.53 10.64
CA SER A 216 -33.02 -23.34 10.42
C SER A 216 -32.83 -24.76 10.92
N ASP A 217 -33.77 -25.28 11.71
CA ASP A 217 -33.80 -26.65 12.19
C ASP A 217 -33.79 -27.70 11.08
N SER A 218 -34.22 -27.31 9.88
CA SER A 218 -34.20 -28.15 8.68
C SER A 218 -32.84 -28.31 8.03
N GLN A 219 -31.82 -27.53 8.45
CA GLN A 219 -30.50 -27.62 7.83
C GLN A 219 -29.70 -28.80 8.36
N TRP A 220 -29.15 -29.57 7.44
CA TRP A 220 -28.32 -30.73 7.73
C TRP A 220 -27.18 -30.44 8.74
N THR A 221 -26.63 -29.24 8.68
CA THR A 221 -25.55 -28.85 9.60
C THR A 221 -26.03 -28.78 11.04
N VAL A 222 -27.21 -28.18 11.29
CA VAL A 222 -27.79 -28.08 12.64
C VAL A 222 -28.19 -29.47 13.13
N GLN A 223 -28.81 -30.28 12.27
CA GLN A 223 -29.23 -31.64 12.59
C GLN A 223 -28.10 -32.57 12.96
N VAL A 224 -26.88 -32.37 12.39
CA VAL A 224 -25.69 -33.13 12.80
C VAL A 224 -25.39 -32.94 14.28
N TYR A 225 -25.53 -31.71 14.81
CA TYR A 225 -25.31 -31.44 16.23
C TYR A 225 -26.49 -31.96 17.06
N ALA A 226 -27.72 -31.68 16.67
CA ALA A 226 -28.92 -32.07 17.40
C ALA A 226 -29.10 -33.59 17.52
N GLN A 227 -28.75 -34.36 16.48
CA GLN A 227 -28.90 -35.83 16.45
C GLN A 227 -27.58 -36.59 16.72
N SER A 228 -26.52 -35.87 17.12
CA SER A 228 -25.18 -36.48 17.37
C SER A 228 -25.15 -37.44 18.55
N GLY A 229 -26.01 -37.23 19.53
CA GLY A 229 -25.98 -37.94 20.82
C GLY A 229 -24.88 -37.46 21.76
N PHE A 230 -24.10 -36.44 21.40
CA PHE A 230 -23.06 -35.84 22.27
C PHE A 230 -23.63 -34.76 23.17
N VAL A 231 -24.72 -34.09 22.77
CA VAL A 231 -25.38 -33.02 23.51
C VAL A 231 -26.88 -33.21 23.48
N ASP A 232 -27.59 -32.68 24.45
CA ASP A 232 -29.05 -32.65 24.49
C ASP A 232 -29.55 -31.47 23.67
N PRO A 233 -30.28 -31.67 22.55
CA PRO A 233 -30.69 -30.58 21.67
C PRO A 233 -31.72 -29.64 22.26
N ASP A 234 -32.45 -30.07 23.30
CA ASP A 234 -33.51 -29.29 23.96
C ASP A 234 -33.00 -28.52 25.21
N LYS A 235 -31.77 -28.77 25.60
CA LYS A 235 -31.13 -28.10 26.71
C LYS A 235 -30.39 -26.82 26.32
N PRO A 236 -30.58 -25.69 27.01
CA PRO A 236 -29.81 -24.47 26.75
C PRO A 236 -28.30 -24.70 26.82
N ILE A 237 -27.53 -24.14 25.89
CA ILE A 237 -26.07 -24.41 25.79
C ILE A 237 -25.34 -24.01 27.06
N ARG A 238 -25.76 -22.96 27.78
CA ARG A 238 -25.18 -22.54 29.06
C ARG A 238 -25.32 -23.62 30.16
N GLU A 239 -26.25 -24.56 30.03
CA GLU A 239 -26.51 -25.63 30.97
C GLU A 239 -25.78 -26.91 30.61
N TYR A 240 -25.03 -26.93 29.51
CA TYR A 240 -24.21 -28.08 29.14
C TYR A 240 -23.18 -28.41 30.22
N THR A 241 -22.98 -29.66 30.49
CA THR A 241 -21.91 -30.13 31.35
C THR A 241 -20.56 -29.81 30.70
N LYS A 242 -19.48 -29.77 31.47
CA LYS A 242 -18.13 -29.56 30.94
C LYS A 242 -17.75 -30.51 29.80
N LYS A 243 -18.31 -31.75 29.84
CA LYS A 243 -18.08 -32.71 28.79
C LYS A 243 -18.87 -32.39 27.53
N GLU A 244 -20.16 -32.14 27.67
CA GLU A 244 -21.04 -31.74 26.54
C GLU A 244 -20.52 -30.51 25.84
N LEU A 245 -20.14 -29.47 26.61
CA LEU A 245 -19.60 -28.25 26.05
C LEU A 245 -18.26 -28.47 25.32
N ARG A 246 -17.41 -29.34 25.87
CA ARG A 246 -16.14 -29.68 25.22
C ARG A 246 -16.38 -30.49 23.95
N ASP A 247 -17.27 -31.46 23.98
CA ASP A 247 -17.61 -32.27 22.79
C ASP A 247 -18.31 -31.41 21.73
N PHE A 248 -19.17 -30.47 22.16
CA PHE A 248 -19.83 -29.50 21.27
C PHE A 248 -18.82 -28.55 20.59
N LEU A 249 -17.87 -27.99 21.32
CA LEU A 249 -16.92 -27.02 20.80
C LEU A 249 -15.73 -27.66 20.07
N TYR A 250 -15.20 -28.78 20.60
CA TYR A 250 -13.91 -29.33 20.17
C TYR A 250 -13.96 -30.84 19.86
N GLY A 251 -15.16 -31.43 19.73
CA GLY A 251 -15.31 -32.87 19.48
C GLY A 251 -14.54 -33.33 18.25
N GLU A 252 -13.85 -34.45 18.37
CA GLU A 252 -13.12 -35.09 17.26
C GLU A 252 -14.07 -35.56 16.16
N PRO A 253 -13.64 -35.58 14.89
CA PRO A 253 -14.47 -36.05 13.78
C PRO A 253 -14.93 -37.49 13.93
N VAL A 254 -16.24 -37.69 14.03
CA VAL A 254 -16.86 -39.02 14.19
C VAL A 254 -18.04 -39.18 13.21
N LYS A 255 -18.24 -40.38 12.67
CA LYS A 255 -19.40 -40.69 11.84
C LYS A 255 -20.65 -40.86 12.70
N VAL A 256 -21.68 -40.06 12.44
CA VAL A 256 -22.98 -40.10 13.10
C VAL A 256 -24.07 -40.32 12.06
N LYS A 257 -25.16 -40.94 12.48
CA LYS A 257 -26.29 -41.23 11.61
C LYS A 257 -27.38 -40.19 11.84
N VAL A 258 -27.62 -39.35 10.86
CA VAL A 258 -28.63 -38.30 10.89
C VAL A 258 -29.69 -38.58 9.86
N ASN A 259 -30.93 -38.75 10.27
CA ASN A 259 -32.04 -39.10 9.39
C ASN A 259 -31.75 -40.29 8.44
N GLY A 260 -31.03 -41.30 8.96
CA GLY A 260 -30.66 -42.48 8.17
C GLY A 260 -29.39 -42.32 7.31
N VAL A 261 -28.82 -41.11 7.18
CA VAL A 261 -27.61 -40.81 6.39
C VAL A 261 -26.37 -40.70 7.29
N ASN A 262 -25.26 -41.29 6.87
CA ASN A 262 -24.01 -41.20 7.60
C ASN A 262 -23.34 -39.87 7.30
N LEU A 263 -23.28 -38.98 8.30
CA LEU A 263 -22.61 -37.69 8.25
C LEU A 263 -21.41 -37.65 9.21
N THR A 264 -20.53 -36.66 9.06
CA THR A 264 -19.41 -36.49 9.96
C THR A 264 -19.74 -35.38 10.95
N TYR A 265 -19.82 -35.76 12.23
CA TYR A 265 -19.80 -34.81 13.35
C TYR A 265 -18.35 -34.33 13.57
N GLU A 266 -18.16 -33.09 13.82
CA GLU A 266 -16.92 -32.49 14.34
C GLU A 266 -17.31 -31.28 15.21
N GLY A 267 -16.50 -30.94 16.19
CA GLY A 267 -16.77 -29.82 17.08
C GLY A 267 -16.94 -28.50 16.31
N LEU A 268 -17.67 -27.56 16.92
CA LEU A 268 -18.05 -26.29 16.28
C LEU A 268 -16.83 -25.48 15.83
N ILE A 269 -15.79 -25.38 16.67
CA ILE A 269 -14.57 -24.61 16.39
C ILE A 269 -13.80 -25.20 15.20
N PRO A 270 -13.42 -26.49 15.17
CA PRO A 270 -12.80 -27.10 13.99
C PRO A 270 -13.65 -26.94 12.72
N LYS A 271 -14.98 -27.06 12.84
CA LYS A 271 -15.90 -26.88 11.72
C LYS A 271 -15.85 -25.47 11.13
N ILE A 272 -15.87 -24.44 11.98
CA ILE A 272 -15.77 -23.04 11.56
C ILE A 272 -14.40 -22.75 10.94
N GLN A 273 -13.33 -23.22 11.57
CA GLN A 273 -11.97 -23.08 11.04
C GLN A 273 -11.86 -23.64 9.62
N LYS A 274 -12.34 -24.85 9.40
CA LYS A 274 -12.30 -25.54 8.11
C LYS A 274 -13.25 -24.93 7.07
N SER A 275 -14.46 -24.52 7.49
CA SER A 275 -15.48 -24.06 6.55
C SER A 275 -15.29 -22.61 6.11
N PHE A 276 -14.75 -21.76 6.99
CA PHE A 276 -14.67 -20.33 6.77
C PHE A 276 -13.25 -19.77 6.85
N LEU A 277 -12.42 -20.18 7.82
CA LEU A 277 -11.10 -19.60 8.06
C LEU A 277 -10.00 -20.17 7.17
N ALA A 278 -10.15 -21.41 6.71
CA ALA A 278 -9.20 -22.03 5.79
C ALA A 278 -9.38 -21.57 4.33
N LYS A 279 -10.46 -20.85 4.04
CA LYS A 279 -10.74 -20.33 2.69
C LYS A 279 -10.20 -18.92 2.55
N ASP A 280 -9.85 -18.57 1.33
CA ASP A 280 -9.49 -17.20 0.99
C ASP A 280 -10.66 -16.26 1.31
N LYS A 281 -10.39 -15.19 2.07
CA LYS A 281 -11.41 -14.21 2.48
C LYS A 281 -12.13 -13.58 1.28
N GLU A 282 -11.44 -13.45 0.16
CA GLU A 282 -12.01 -12.89 -1.07
C GLU A 282 -12.98 -13.83 -1.77
N ALA A 283 -12.85 -15.15 -1.55
CA ALA A 283 -13.76 -16.16 -2.08
C ALA A 283 -15.05 -16.32 -1.26
N LEU A 284 -15.14 -15.70 -0.07
CA LEU A 284 -16.32 -15.78 0.79
C LEU A 284 -17.40 -14.80 0.33
N GLN A 285 -18.67 -15.23 0.42
CA GLN A 285 -19.82 -14.34 0.17
C GLN A 285 -19.81 -13.16 1.15
N PRO A 286 -20.31 -11.97 0.77
CA PRO A 286 -20.18 -10.74 1.59
C PRO A 286 -20.72 -10.88 3.01
N HIS A 287 -21.85 -11.53 3.22
CA HIS A 287 -22.45 -11.74 4.54
C HIS A 287 -21.66 -12.72 5.42
N ILE A 288 -21.02 -13.72 4.80
CA ILE A 288 -20.13 -14.66 5.51
C ILE A 288 -18.82 -13.96 5.88
N ARG A 289 -18.28 -13.14 4.99
CA ARG A 289 -17.09 -12.33 5.26
C ARG A 289 -17.33 -11.39 6.45
N ALA A 290 -18.44 -10.68 6.46
CA ALA A 290 -18.83 -9.80 7.57
C ALA A 290 -19.01 -10.57 8.88
N PHE A 291 -19.48 -11.80 8.83
CA PHE A 291 -19.56 -12.70 9.99
C PHE A 291 -18.16 -13.10 10.48
N VAL A 292 -17.28 -13.55 9.59
CA VAL A 292 -15.90 -13.93 9.95
C VAL A 292 -15.13 -12.75 10.54
N GLU A 293 -15.28 -11.57 9.98
CA GLU A 293 -14.64 -10.34 10.50
C GLU A 293 -15.10 -9.99 11.92
N ARG A 294 -16.34 -10.33 12.31
CA ARG A 294 -16.85 -10.13 13.68
C ARG A 294 -16.50 -11.29 14.61
N ALA A 295 -16.55 -12.51 14.10
CA ALA A 295 -16.37 -13.72 14.90
C ALA A 295 -14.90 -14.06 15.19
N VAL A 296 -13.96 -13.55 14.37
CA VAL A 296 -12.53 -13.82 14.54
C VAL A 296 -11.84 -12.60 15.11
N THR A 297 -11.42 -12.69 16.35
CA THR A 297 -10.58 -11.71 17.00
C THR A 297 -9.12 -12.15 16.93
N PHE A 298 -8.24 -11.22 16.56
CA PHE A 298 -6.80 -11.45 16.63
C PHE A 298 -6.29 -10.86 17.93
N THR A 299 -5.87 -11.71 18.83
CA THR A 299 -5.26 -11.30 20.10
C THR A 299 -3.76 -11.48 20.06
N VAL A 300 -3.04 -10.63 20.80
CA VAL A 300 -1.59 -10.79 20.96
C VAL A 300 -1.31 -12.18 21.54
N CYS A 301 -0.35 -12.88 20.98
CA CYS A 301 -0.03 -14.24 21.44
C CYS A 301 0.41 -14.23 22.92
N PRO A 302 -0.32 -14.90 23.83
CA PRO A 302 -0.03 -14.84 25.25
C PRO A 302 1.25 -15.59 25.64
N GLU A 303 1.82 -16.43 24.76
CA GLU A 303 3.07 -17.15 25.03
C GLU A 303 4.31 -16.30 24.72
N CYS A 304 4.25 -15.51 23.66
CA CYS A 304 5.38 -14.71 23.24
C CYS A 304 5.17 -13.20 23.36
N ASP A 305 4.05 -12.73 23.88
CA ASP A 305 3.70 -11.31 23.99
C ASP A 305 3.92 -10.54 22.67
N GLY A 306 3.48 -11.12 21.56
CA GLY A 306 3.62 -10.49 20.24
C GLY A 306 5.02 -10.54 19.63
N THR A 307 6.05 -10.94 20.36
CA THR A 307 7.45 -10.94 19.86
C THR A 307 7.72 -11.95 18.76
N ARG A 308 6.81 -12.89 18.49
CA ARG A 308 6.93 -13.98 17.51
C ARG A 308 7.99 -15.04 17.86
N LEU A 309 8.78 -14.81 18.90
CA LEU A 309 9.97 -15.59 19.25
C LEU A 309 9.69 -16.57 20.39
N SER A 310 10.37 -17.71 20.34
CA SER A 310 10.39 -18.69 21.41
C SER A 310 11.04 -18.12 22.68
N GLU A 311 10.74 -18.71 23.82
CA GLU A 311 11.34 -18.34 25.11
C GLU A 311 12.87 -18.42 25.06
N GLY A 312 13.42 -19.47 24.44
CA GLY A 312 14.87 -19.60 24.26
C GLY A 312 15.50 -18.42 23.56
N ALA A 313 14.86 -17.95 22.45
CA ALA A 313 15.36 -16.80 21.70
C ALA A 313 15.28 -15.49 22.52
N ARG A 314 14.23 -15.33 23.31
CA ARG A 314 14.03 -14.16 24.19
C ARG A 314 14.95 -14.16 25.42
N SER A 315 15.39 -15.33 25.89
CA SER A 315 16.28 -15.45 27.05
C SER A 315 17.72 -15.03 26.77
N SER A 316 18.16 -15.10 25.50
CA SER A 316 19.53 -14.74 25.08
C SER A 316 19.67 -13.23 24.93
N LYS A 317 20.63 -12.62 25.61
CA LYS A 317 20.78 -11.16 25.72
C LYS A 317 22.20 -10.70 25.38
N ILE A 318 22.30 -9.51 24.78
CA ILE A 318 23.53 -8.73 24.61
C ILE A 318 23.37 -7.48 25.47
N LYS A 319 24.25 -7.24 26.47
CA LYS A 319 24.12 -6.10 27.40
C LYS A 319 22.70 -5.92 27.95
N ARG A 320 22.07 -6.99 28.39
CA ARG A 320 20.70 -7.07 28.96
C ARG A 320 19.56 -6.94 27.94
N ILE A 321 19.81 -6.66 26.68
CA ILE A 321 18.82 -6.51 25.59
C ILE A 321 18.69 -7.86 24.88
N SER A 322 17.49 -8.39 24.75
CA SER A 322 17.18 -9.55 23.90
C SER A 322 16.98 -9.12 22.45
N ILE A 323 16.97 -10.08 21.52
CA ILE A 323 16.66 -9.77 20.11
C ILE A 323 15.23 -9.23 19.95
N ALA A 324 14.29 -9.64 20.79
CA ALA A 324 12.93 -9.11 20.81
C ALA A 324 12.94 -7.63 21.20
N ASP A 325 13.63 -7.31 22.31
CA ASP A 325 13.76 -5.92 22.77
C ASP A 325 14.43 -5.04 21.70
N ALA A 326 15.51 -5.53 21.08
CA ALA A 326 16.21 -4.82 20.02
C ALA A 326 15.34 -4.56 18.79
N CYS A 327 14.47 -5.50 18.40
CA CYS A 327 13.57 -5.33 17.27
C CYS A 327 12.38 -4.40 17.60
N ALA A 328 12.00 -4.27 18.87
CA ALA A 328 10.93 -3.41 19.35
C ALA A 328 11.37 -1.95 19.59
N MET A 329 12.68 -1.70 19.72
CA MET A 329 13.21 -0.33 19.82
C MET A 329 12.92 0.49 18.59
N GLU A 330 12.76 1.81 18.76
CA GLU A 330 12.87 2.72 17.61
C GLU A 330 14.26 2.55 16.97
N ILE A 331 14.29 2.59 15.64
CA ILE A 331 15.52 2.30 14.87
C ILE A 331 16.63 3.30 15.23
N ARG A 332 16.29 4.55 15.60
CA ARG A 332 17.29 5.52 16.07
C ARG A 332 17.96 5.05 17.37
N ASP A 333 17.19 4.55 18.32
CA ASP A 333 17.70 4.05 19.60
C ASP A 333 18.50 2.77 19.40
N LEU A 334 18.01 1.90 18.50
CA LEU A 334 18.75 0.71 18.10
C LEU A 334 20.08 1.04 17.45
N ALA A 335 20.15 2.09 16.61
CA ALA A 335 21.38 2.56 15.99
C ALA A 335 22.40 3.05 17.06
N GLU A 336 21.92 3.78 18.06
CA GLU A 336 22.76 4.22 19.18
C GLU A 336 23.24 3.04 20.02
N TRP A 337 22.37 2.09 20.30
CA TRP A 337 22.75 0.87 21.03
C TRP A 337 23.81 0.07 20.26
N VAL A 338 23.64 -0.14 18.96
CA VAL A 338 24.61 -0.85 18.10
C VAL A 338 25.96 -0.11 18.08
N ARG A 339 25.95 1.21 17.94
CA ARG A 339 27.16 2.05 17.98
C ARG A 339 27.91 1.90 19.33
N GLY A 340 27.18 1.68 20.42
CA GLY A 340 27.71 1.41 21.75
C GLY A 340 28.26 -0.01 21.95
N LEU A 341 28.09 -0.93 21.00
CA LEU A 341 28.64 -2.28 21.10
C LEU A 341 30.12 -2.26 20.71
N LYS A 342 30.99 -2.50 21.70
CA LYS A 342 32.41 -2.69 21.43
C LYS A 342 32.68 -4.14 21.07
N GLU A 343 33.64 -4.37 20.17
CA GLU A 343 34.15 -5.71 19.92
C GLU A 343 34.70 -6.35 21.21
N PRO A 344 34.48 -7.65 21.42
CA PRO A 344 35.19 -8.37 22.46
C PRO A 344 36.69 -8.24 22.19
N SER A 345 37.48 -7.88 23.23
CA SER A 345 38.94 -7.79 23.12
C SER A 345 39.51 -9.11 22.59
N PRO A 346 40.49 -9.08 21.67
CA PRO A 346 41.10 -10.30 21.11
C PRO A 346 41.62 -11.29 22.16
N SER A 347 41.95 -10.81 23.33
CA SER A 347 42.43 -11.64 24.47
C SER A 347 41.35 -12.48 25.16
N SER A 348 40.08 -12.24 24.89
CA SER A 348 38.94 -12.99 25.43
C SER A 348 38.41 -14.09 24.51
N SER A 349 38.90 -14.18 23.29
CA SER A 349 38.45 -15.15 22.28
C SER A 349 39.26 -16.43 22.28
N SER A 350 39.10 -17.24 23.34
CA SER A 350 39.68 -18.60 23.40
C SER A 350 38.98 -19.62 22.48
N ARG A 351 38.08 -19.19 21.59
CA ARG A 351 37.46 -20.02 20.55
C ARG A 351 37.27 -19.15 19.34
N GLY A 352 38.01 -19.41 18.27
CA GLY A 352 38.07 -18.70 16.98
C GLY A 352 36.74 -18.26 16.34
N TYR A 353 36.03 -17.33 16.98
CA TYR A 353 34.90 -16.66 16.36
C TYR A 353 35.41 -15.60 15.41
N PRO A 354 34.93 -15.55 14.16
CA PRO A 354 35.29 -14.49 13.25
C PRO A 354 34.87 -13.13 13.85
N THR A 355 35.67 -12.12 13.60
CA THR A 355 35.43 -10.73 13.96
C THR A 355 34.00 -10.29 13.61
N VAL A 356 33.29 -9.68 14.57
CA VAL A 356 31.92 -9.16 14.34
C VAL A 356 31.93 -7.74 13.75
N ALA A 357 33.10 -7.10 13.62
CA ALA A 357 33.21 -5.72 13.16
C ALA A 357 32.54 -5.46 11.78
N PRO A 358 32.78 -6.28 10.73
CA PRO A 358 32.11 -6.04 9.46
C PRO A 358 30.59 -6.12 9.54
N LEU A 359 30.08 -7.02 10.41
CA LEU A 359 28.63 -7.16 10.64
C LEU A 359 28.06 -5.94 11.36
N LEU A 360 28.75 -5.45 12.37
CA LEU A 360 28.36 -4.23 13.12
C LEU A 360 28.38 -3.01 12.20
N THR A 361 29.39 -2.89 11.34
CA THR A 361 29.48 -1.80 10.36
C THR A 361 28.29 -1.86 9.37
N ALA A 362 28.00 -3.02 8.81
CA ALA A 362 26.90 -3.17 7.87
C ALA A 362 25.54 -2.91 8.53
N LEU A 363 25.33 -3.42 9.75
CA LEU A 363 24.10 -3.17 10.50
C LEU A 363 23.97 -1.67 10.84
N GLN A 364 25.04 -1.04 11.30
CA GLN A 364 25.06 0.39 11.60
C GLN A 364 24.71 1.23 10.37
N GLN A 365 25.32 0.94 9.22
CA GLN A 365 25.02 1.64 7.96
C GLN A 365 23.54 1.50 7.57
N THR A 366 22.97 0.30 7.73
CA THR A 366 21.54 0.07 7.46
C THR A 366 20.66 0.89 8.38
N LEU A 367 20.97 0.89 9.70
CA LEU A 367 20.18 1.65 10.69
C LEU A 367 20.32 3.16 10.51
N ASP A 368 21.55 3.64 10.23
CA ASP A 368 21.79 5.06 9.93
C ASP A 368 21.04 5.51 8.67
N SER A 369 20.93 4.64 7.64
CA SER A 369 20.11 4.92 6.46
C SER A 369 18.62 5.09 6.78
N PHE A 370 18.08 4.34 7.73
CA PHE A 370 16.71 4.56 8.21
C PHE A 370 16.52 5.92 8.86
N VAL A 371 17.50 6.34 9.69
CA VAL A 371 17.44 7.66 10.36
C VAL A 371 17.55 8.79 9.34
N GLU A 372 18.46 8.67 8.39
CA GLU A 372 18.67 9.64 7.32
C GLU A 372 17.42 9.86 6.47
N ILE A 373 16.67 8.78 6.14
CA ILE A 373 15.46 8.85 5.31
C ILE A 373 14.21 9.25 6.12
N GLY A 374 14.37 9.58 7.40
CA GLY A 374 13.26 9.99 8.27
C GLY A 374 12.39 8.82 8.77
N LEU A 375 12.91 7.60 8.81
CA LEU A 375 12.22 6.40 9.32
C LEU A 375 12.77 5.91 10.67
N GLY A 376 13.56 6.73 11.36
CA GLY A 376 14.16 6.38 12.64
C GLY A 376 13.16 6.05 13.76
N TYR A 377 11.92 6.50 13.65
CA TYR A 377 10.83 6.21 14.58
C TYR A 377 10.18 4.83 14.39
N LEU A 378 10.45 4.14 13.29
CA LEU A 378 9.96 2.78 13.09
C LEU A 378 10.68 1.79 13.99
N ALA A 379 10.02 0.66 14.28
CA ALA A 379 10.63 -0.50 14.90
C ALA A 379 10.83 -1.62 13.88
N LEU A 380 11.86 -2.44 14.04
CA LEU A 380 12.15 -3.53 13.10
C LEU A 380 11.10 -4.66 13.13
N ASP A 381 10.39 -4.83 14.24
CA ASP A 381 9.31 -5.80 14.39
C ASP A 381 7.96 -5.32 13.85
N ARG A 382 7.84 -4.04 13.46
CA ARG A 382 6.60 -3.51 12.88
C ARG A 382 6.21 -4.31 11.63
N PRO A 383 4.96 -4.83 11.54
CA PRO A 383 4.51 -5.56 10.38
C PRO A 383 4.56 -4.70 9.11
N ALA A 384 5.16 -5.20 8.05
CA ALA A 384 5.35 -4.46 6.80
C ALA A 384 4.01 -4.04 6.16
N GLY A 385 2.95 -4.83 6.32
CA GLY A 385 1.61 -4.50 5.83
C GLY A 385 0.90 -3.34 6.55
N THR A 386 1.44 -2.87 7.69
CA THR A 386 0.90 -1.71 8.44
C THR A 386 1.55 -0.38 8.05
N LEU A 387 2.54 -0.43 7.18
CA LEU A 387 3.22 0.77 6.69
C LEU A 387 2.32 1.55 5.74
N SER A 388 2.40 2.88 5.80
CA SER A 388 1.82 3.74 4.76
C SER A 388 2.52 3.51 3.41
N GLY A 389 1.93 3.99 2.32
CA GLY A 389 2.55 3.90 0.99
C GLY A 389 3.95 4.51 0.96
N GLY A 390 4.09 5.73 1.48
CA GLY A 390 5.38 6.42 1.55
C GLY A 390 6.39 5.75 2.50
N GLU A 391 5.97 5.24 3.67
CA GLU A 391 6.85 4.45 4.55
C GLU A 391 7.33 3.18 3.85
N SER A 392 6.43 2.46 3.17
CA SER A 392 6.74 1.24 2.42
C SER A 392 7.76 1.50 1.32
N GLN A 393 7.58 2.57 0.56
CA GLN A 393 8.49 3.00 -0.48
C GLN A 393 9.89 3.32 0.08
N ARG A 394 9.96 4.11 1.15
CA ARG A 394 11.22 4.46 1.81
C ARG A 394 11.94 3.24 2.40
N VAL A 395 11.20 2.30 3.00
CA VAL A 395 11.79 1.04 3.48
C VAL A 395 12.37 0.22 2.33
N LYS A 396 11.74 0.20 1.15
CA LYS A 396 12.31 -0.46 -0.05
C LYS A 396 13.65 0.18 -0.45
N MET A 397 13.78 1.50 -0.33
CA MET A 397 15.01 2.22 -0.67
C MET A 397 16.21 1.83 0.21
N ILE A 398 15.99 1.50 1.49
CA ILE A 398 17.07 1.15 2.43
C ILE A 398 18.01 0.09 1.87
N ARG A 399 17.47 -0.93 1.20
CA ARG A 399 18.28 -2.00 0.59
C ARG A 399 19.25 -1.50 -0.46
N HIS A 400 18.87 -0.45 -1.18
CA HIS A 400 19.62 0.06 -2.33
C HIS A 400 20.65 1.12 -1.93
N LEU A 401 20.43 1.81 -0.80
CA LEU A 401 21.38 2.80 -0.30
C LEU A 401 22.74 2.21 0.07
N GLY A 402 22.74 1.03 0.68
CA GLY A 402 23.94 0.27 1.02
C GLY A 402 24.54 -0.52 -0.15
N SER A 403 23.87 -0.55 -1.31
CA SER A 403 24.34 -1.30 -2.47
C SER A 403 25.61 -0.70 -3.07
N SER A 404 26.54 -1.56 -3.43
CA SER A 404 27.74 -1.20 -4.21
C SER A 404 27.50 -1.21 -5.73
N LEU A 405 26.26 -1.46 -6.17
CA LEU A 405 25.91 -1.45 -7.60
C LEU A 405 26.02 -0.02 -8.14
N THR A 406 26.59 0.10 -9.33
CA THR A 406 26.69 1.31 -10.11
C THR A 406 26.11 1.07 -11.50
N ASP A 407 25.81 2.13 -12.23
CA ASP A 407 25.24 2.06 -13.58
C ASP A 407 23.89 1.33 -13.63
N VAL A 408 23.10 1.46 -12.55
CA VAL A 408 21.74 0.95 -12.40
C VAL A 408 20.75 2.10 -12.63
N THR A 409 19.60 1.83 -13.20
CA THR A 409 18.50 2.79 -13.32
C THR A 409 17.51 2.58 -12.17
N TYR A 410 17.40 3.56 -11.29
CA TYR A 410 16.37 3.60 -10.25
C TYR A 410 15.15 4.36 -10.76
N VAL A 411 13.97 3.81 -10.55
CA VAL A 411 12.69 4.42 -10.95
C VAL A 411 11.82 4.61 -9.71
N PHE A 412 11.44 5.86 -9.44
CA PHE A 412 10.64 6.24 -8.28
C PHE A 412 9.28 6.80 -8.71
N ASP A 413 8.23 6.37 -8.00
CA ASP A 413 6.87 6.86 -8.17
C ASP A 413 6.51 7.78 -7.00
N GLU A 414 6.46 9.08 -7.25
CA GLU A 414 6.12 10.12 -6.28
C GLU A 414 6.81 9.94 -4.91
N PRO A 415 8.16 9.94 -4.84
CA PRO A 415 8.88 9.61 -3.61
C PRO A 415 8.66 10.63 -2.48
N THR A 416 8.08 11.79 -2.79
CA THR A 416 7.76 12.83 -1.80
C THR A 416 6.30 12.79 -1.34
N ALA A 417 5.49 11.84 -1.81
CA ALA A 417 4.10 11.72 -1.40
C ALA A 417 3.98 11.54 0.13
N GLY A 418 3.09 12.31 0.76
CA GLY A 418 2.89 12.28 2.22
C GLY A 418 4.08 12.75 3.06
N LEU A 419 5.07 13.41 2.46
CA LEU A 419 6.20 13.97 3.18
C LEU A 419 5.98 15.43 3.57
N HIS A 420 6.35 15.72 4.81
CA HIS A 420 6.52 17.10 5.26
C HIS A 420 7.66 17.80 4.48
N PRO A 421 7.62 19.10 4.21
CA PRO A 421 8.68 19.83 3.50
C PRO A 421 10.09 19.56 4.03
N HIS A 422 10.26 19.45 5.34
CA HIS A 422 11.53 19.07 5.98
C HIS A 422 12.03 17.69 5.53
N ASP A 423 11.14 16.70 5.38
CA ASP A 423 11.51 15.35 4.98
C ASP A 423 11.76 15.26 3.45
N ILE A 424 11.16 16.17 2.66
CA ILE A 424 11.42 16.28 1.21
C ILE A 424 12.89 16.63 0.95
N GLN A 425 13.45 17.54 1.72
CA GLN A 425 14.87 17.90 1.57
C GLN A 425 15.79 16.68 1.77
N ARG A 426 15.52 15.86 2.79
CA ARG A 426 16.26 14.62 3.04
C ARG A 426 16.11 13.62 1.89
N MET A 427 14.91 13.52 1.32
CA MET A 427 14.65 12.68 0.15
C MET A 427 15.45 13.16 -1.06
N ASN A 428 15.47 14.46 -1.30
CA ASN A 428 16.25 15.07 -2.39
C ASN A 428 17.75 14.75 -2.27
N GLU A 429 18.32 14.92 -1.10
CA GLU A 429 19.73 14.58 -0.82
C GLU A 429 20.02 13.10 -1.08
N LEU A 430 19.09 12.24 -0.75
CA LEU A 430 19.21 10.81 -0.97
C LEU A 430 19.24 10.45 -2.47
N LEU A 431 18.31 11.00 -3.26
CA LEU A 431 18.25 10.76 -4.70
C LEU A 431 19.51 11.30 -5.40
N LEU A 432 19.99 12.48 -4.97
CA LEU A 432 21.26 13.03 -5.46
C LEU A 432 22.45 12.11 -5.13
N ARG A 433 22.51 11.54 -3.93
CA ARG A 433 23.55 10.56 -3.57
C ARG A 433 23.47 9.27 -4.42
N LEU A 434 22.28 8.79 -4.75
CA LEU A 434 22.13 7.65 -5.66
C LEU A 434 22.64 7.97 -7.06
N ARG A 435 22.33 9.16 -7.58
CA ARG A 435 22.87 9.67 -8.85
C ARG A 435 24.39 9.79 -8.80
N ASP A 436 24.93 10.41 -7.76
CA ASP A 436 26.38 10.71 -7.61
C ASP A 436 27.24 9.43 -7.45
N LYS A 437 26.60 8.30 -7.09
CA LYS A 437 27.23 6.98 -7.16
C LYS A 437 27.36 6.45 -8.61
N GLY A 438 26.92 7.20 -9.61
CA GLY A 438 26.96 6.80 -11.02
C GLY A 438 25.75 6.03 -11.49
N ASN A 439 24.58 6.22 -10.85
CA ASN A 439 23.31 5.62 -11.26
C ASN A 439 22.45 6.60 -12.03
N THR A 440 21.57 6.08 -12.87
CA THR A 440 20.49 6.84 -13.49
C THR A 440 19.30 6.85 -12.54
N VAL A 441 18.71 8.02 -12.31
CA VAL A 441 17.57 8.17 -11.40
C VAL A 441 16.40 8.79 -12.16
N LEU A 442 15.34 8.04 -12.33
CA LEU A 442 14.10 8.47 -12.98
C LEU A 442 13.02 8.65 -11.92
N VAL A 443 12.41 9.81 -11.87
CA VAL A 443 11.42 10.16 -10.85
C VAL A 443 10.16 10.67 -11.51
N VAL A 444 9.01 10.06 -11.23
CA VAL A 444 7.69 10.61 -11.55
C VAL A 444 7.28 11.49 -10.37
N GLU A 445 7.16 12.80 -10.59
CA GLU A 445 6.90 13.73 -9.49
C GLU A 445 6.27 15.05 -9.97
N HIS A 446 5.61 15.75 -9.03
CA HIS A 446 4.91 17.00 -9.28
C HIS A 446 5.37 18.16 -8.38
N LYS A 447 6.08 17.85 -7.29
CA LYS A 447 6.48 18.87 -6.32
C LYS A 447 7.62 19.73 -6.83
N PRO A 448 7.52 21.09 -6.72
CA PRO A 448 8.54 22.00 -7.18
C PRO A 448 9.92 21.73 -6.59
N GLU A 449 9.99 21.33 -5.31
CA GLU A 449 11.23 21.06 -4.58
C GLU A 449 11.97 19.84 -5.17
N MET A 450 11.27 18.88 -5.74
CA MET A 450 11.86 17.73 -6.42
C MET A 450 12.25 18.07 -7.87
N ILE A 451 11.40 18.81 -8.58
CA ILE A 451 11.70 19.28 -9.93
C ILE A 451 12.97 20.15 -9.92
N ALA A 452 13.14 21.00 -8.89
CA ALA A 452 14.26 21.93 -8.77
C ALA A 452 15.65 21.26 -8.70
N ILE A 453 15.74 20.00 -8.27
CA ILE A 453 17.02 19.27 -8.18
C ILE A 453 17.32 18.41 -9.41
N ALA A 454 16.42 18.42 -10.42
CA ALA A 454 16.59 17.59 -11.60
C ALA A 454 17.72 18.11 -12.51
N ASP A 455 18.51 17.19 -13.03
CA ASP A 455 19.46 17.48 -14.11
C ASP A 455 18.74 17.59 -15.46
N HIS A 456 17.60 16.87 -15.59
CA HIS A 456 16.80 16.80 -16.81
C HIS A 456 15.32 16.65 -16.46
N VAL A 457 14.44 17.29 -17.21
CA VAL A 457 12.98 17.24 -17.00
C VAL A 457 12.28 16.85 -18.28
N VAL A 458 11.30 15.97 -18.16
CA VAL A 458 10.37 15.60 -19.24
C VAL A 458 8.96 15.92 -18.77
N ASP A 459 8.30 16.87 -19.41
CA ASP A 459 6.92 17.29 -19.09
C ASP A 459 5.94 16.69 -20.09
N LEU A 460 5.00 15.89 -19.60
CA LEU A 460 4.00 15.20 -20.41
C LEU A 460 2.64 15.89 -20.27
N GLY A 461 1.96 16.03 -21.39
CA GLY A 461 0.67 16.70 -21.48
C GLY A 461 0.06 16.64 -22.88
N PRO A 462 -0.61 17.72 -23.32
CA PRO A 462 -0.94 18.93 -22.54
C PRO A 462 -2.06 18.75 -21.54
N GLY A 463 -2.84 17.68 -21.65
CA GLY A 463 -3.97 17.35 -20.77
C GLY A 463 -3.87 15.94 -20.18
N ALA A 464 -5.01 15.45 -19.70
CA ALA A 464 -5.15 14.11 -19.10
C ALA A 464 -5.84 13.14 -20.07
N GLY A 465 -5.63 11.83 -19.89
CA GLY A 465 -6.29 10.79 -20.69
C GLY A 465 -6.04 10.94 -22.19
N ALA A 466 -7.10 10.97 -22.98
CA ALA A 466 -7.02 11.12 -24.44
C ALA A 466 -6.41 12.47 -24.88
N ALA A 467 -6.52 13.52 -24.07
CA ALA A 467 -5.90 14.82 -24.33
C ALA A 467 -4.41 14.88 -23.91
N GLY A 468 -3.91 13.85 -23.21
CA GLY A 468 -2.53 13.71 -22.81
C GLY A 468 -1.68 12.87 -23.77
N GLY A 469 -0.61 12.31 -23.26
CA GLY A 469 0.22 11.31 -23.91
C GLY A 469 1.28 11.87 -24.85
N ALA A 470 1.49 13.18 -24.88
CA ALA A 470 2.54 13.82 -25.68
C ALA A 470 3.62 14.43 -24.77
N VAL A 471 4.84 14.56 -25.29
CA VAL A 471 5.89 15.34 -24.62
C VAL A 471 5.68 16.82 -24.94
N CYS A 472 5.43 17.60 -23.91
CA CYS A 472 5.27 19.06 -24.03
C CYS A 472 6.61 19.79 -23.89
N PHE A 473 7.53 19.21 -23.13
CA PHE A 473 8.86 19.78 -22.92
C PHE A 473 9.86 18.68 -22.55
N GLU A 474 11.11 18.88 -22.99
CA GLU A 474 12.28 18.09 -22.62
C GLU A 474 13.48 19.03 -22.50
N GLY A 475 14.15 19.04 -21.33
CA GLY A 475 15.32 19.92 -21.14
C GLY A 475 15.68 20.18 -19.68
N SER A 476 16.35 21.32 -19.40
CA SER A 476 16.71 21.71 -18.03
C SER A 476 15.54 22.35 -17.27
N VAL A 477 15.67 22.44 -15.95
CA VAL A 477 14.67 23.10 -15.07
C VAL A 477 14.52 24.58 -15.42
N GLU A 478 15.61 25.27 -15.73
CA GLU A 478 15.59 26.68 -16.11
C GLU A 478 14.83 26.89 -17.41
N ALA A 479 15.02 25.99 -18.39
CA ALA A 479 14.31 26.05 -19.65
C ALA A 479 12.80 25.72 -19.49
N LEU A 480 12.45 24.78 -18.61
CA LEU A 480 11.05 24.51 -18.25
C LEU A 480 10.38 25.74 -17.63
N ARG A 481 11.07 26.41 -16.70
CA ARG A 481 10.57 27.62 -16.03
C ARG A 481 10.33 28.77 -17.01
N ALA A 482 11.14 28.86 -18.05
CA ALA A 482 10.98 29.84 -19.13
C ALA A 482 9.97 29.41 -20.20
N GLY A 483 9.52 28.16 -20.19
CA GLY A 483 8.64 27.56 -21.18
C GLY A 483 7.16 27.83 -20.90
N ASP A 484 6.35 27.75 -21.97
CA ASP A 484 4.88 27.92 -21.88
C ASP A 484 4.15 26.58 -21.68
N THR A 485 4.63 25.74 -20.78
CA THR A 485 3.92 24.52 -20.37
C THR A 485 3.08 24.78 -19.13
N ILE A 486 2.08 23.91 -18.86
CA ILE A 486 1.28 24.03 -17.64
C ILE A 486 2.19 23.92 -16.41
N THR A 487 3.11 22.96 -16.40
CA THR A 487 4.07 22.79 -15.31
C THR A 487 4.97 24.01 -15.15
N GLY A 488 5.54 24.51 -16.25
CA GLY A 488 6.42 25.68 -16.21
C GLY A 488 5.75 26.93 -15.64
N ARG A 489 4.51 27.16 -16.03
CA ARG A 489 3.72 28.31 -15.52
C ARG A 489 3.42 28.24 -14.03
N HIS A 490 3.21 27.03 -13.49
CA HIS A 490 2.83 26.83 -12.09
C HIS A 490 4.03 26.48 -11.16
N LEU A 491 5.23 26.29 -11.74
CA LEU A 491 6.40 25.82 -10.96
C LEU A 491 6.79 26.77 -9.83
N ASP A 492 6.67 28.07 -10.08
CA ASP A 492 7.02 29.12 -9.13
C ASP A 492 5.80 29.75 -8.44
N ASP A 493 4.60 29.16 -8.64
CA ASP A 493 3.40 29.65 -7.97
C ASP A 493 3.53 29.54 -6.47
N ARG A 494 3.19 30.62 -5.79
CA ARG A 494 3.11 30.72 -4.33
C ARG A 494 1.72 31.20 -3.96
N THR A 495 1.15 30.54 -2.99
CA THR A 495 -0.15 30.97 -2.44
C THR A 495 0.11 31.84 -1.23
N THR A 496 -0.55 32.99 -1.16
CA THR A 496 -0.53 33.82 0.04
C THR A 496 -1.35 33.18 1.15
N VAL A 497 -1.03 33.54 2.39
CA VAL A 497 -1.86 33.12 3.52
C VAL A 497 -3.26 33.71 3.38
N LYS A 498 -4.27 32.94 3.71
CA LYS A 498 -5.68 33.36 3.70
C LYS A 498 -5.89 34.55 4.64
N GLU A 499 -6.31 35.70 4.10
CA GLU A 499 -6.51 36.92 4.86
C GLU A 499 -7.72 36.85 5.78
N THR A 500 -8.79 36.20 5.33
CA THR A 500 -10.03 36.06 6.08
C THR A 500 -10.36 34.59 6.29
N VAL A 501 -10.25 34.14 7.51
CA VAL A 501 -10.62 32.79 7.94
C VAL A 501 -12.06 32.72 8.38
N ARG A 502 -12.70 31.57 8.19
CA ARG A 502 -14.06 31.32 8.70
C ARG A 502 -14.02 31.15 10.21
N GLU A 503 -15.02 31.71 10.90
CA GLU A 503 -15.18 31.52 12.34
C GLU A 503 -15.97 30.25 12.65
N SER A 504 -15.52 29.51 13.63
CA SER A 504 -16.19 28.31 14.11
C SER A 504 -17.03 28.60 15.33
N SER A 505 -18.26 28.10 15.35
CA SER A 505 -19.15 28.20 16.52
C SER A 505 -19.17 26.93 17.38
N HIS A 506 -18.63 25.82 16.88
CA HIS A 506 -18.65 24.50 17.51
C HIS A 506 -17.31 23.82 17.38
N ALA A 507 -16.99 22.92 18.31
CA ALA A 507 -15.76 22.15 18.23
C ALA A 507 -16.00 20.65 18.51
N LEU A 508 -15.25 19.79 17.82
CA LEU A 508 -15.12 18.38 18.12
C LEU A 508 -14.08 18.21 19.24
N LYS A 509 -14.52 17.80 20.41
CA LYS A 509 -13.63 17.67 21.58
C LYS A 509 -12.98 16.31 21.63
N ILE A 510 -11.66 16.25 21.63
CA ILE A 510 -10.86 15.08 21.91
C ILE A 510 -10.19 15.29 23.26
N ARG A 511 -10.26 14.30 24.14
CA ARG A 511 -9.68 14.36 25.48
C ARG A 511 -8.92 13.08 25.79
N GLY A 512 -7.74 13.21 26.37
CA GLY A 512 -6.92 12.11 26.83
C GLY A 512 -6.50 11.15 25.71
N ALA A 513 -6.24 11.64 24.50
CA ALA A 513 -5.88 10.78 23.39
C ALA A 513 -4.48 10.18 23.57
N THR A 514 -4.41 8.84 23.66
CA THR A 514 -3.18 8.08 23.88
C THR A 514 -2.94 7.00 22.82
N ALA A 515 -3.62 7.11 21.66
CA ALA A 515 -3.46 6.16 20.57
C ALA A 515 -2.03 6.20 20.01
N ASN A 516 -1.37 5.05 19.93
CA ASN A 516 0.01 4.89 19.45
C ASN A 516 1.02 5.77 20.20
N ASN A 517 1.59 6.78 19.52
CA ASN A 517 2.56 7.71 20.12
C ASN A 517 1.96 8.98 20.73
N LEU A 518 0.65 9.16 20.70
CA LEU A 518 -0.01 10.32 21.31
C LEU A 518 0.18 10.31 22.84
N ARG A 519 0.44 11.48 23.41
CA ARG A 519 0.75 11.66 24.83
C ARG A 519 -0.32 12.49 25.53
N ASP A 520 -1.43 11.83 25.87
CA ASP A 520 -2.54 12.41 26.62
C ASP A 520 -3.00 13.74 26.01
N VAL A 521 -3.29 13.69 24.70
CA VAL A 521 -3.61 14.89 23.91
C VAL A 521 -5.05 15.31 24.15
N ASP A 522 -5.21 16.57 24.57
CA ASP A 522 -6.47 17.29 24.64
C ASP A 522 -6.51 18.34 23.52
N ILE A 523 -7.55 18.34 22.71
CA ILE A 523 -7.73 19.31 21.63
C ILE A 523 -9.21 19.53 21.30
N ASP A 524 -9.54 20.76 20.92
CA ASP A 524 -10.85 21.19 20.41
C ASP A 524 -10.72 21.50 18.91
N ILE A 525 -11.10 20.54 18.05
CA ILE A 525 -11.04 20.75 16.60
C ILE A 525 -12.24 21.57 16.14
N PRO A 526 -12.04 22.77 15.56
CA PRO A 526 -13.13 23.62 15.12
C PRO A 526 -13.95 22.99 13.99
N LEU A 527 -15.27 23.11 14.07
CA LEU A 527 -16.23 22.58 13.08
C LEU A 527 -16.80 23.70 12.21
N GLY A 528 -17.27 23.37 11.00
CA GLY A 528 -17.79 24.31 10.02
C GLY A 528 -16.71 25.12 9.31
N VAL A 529 -15.48 24.68 9.39
CA VAL A 529 -14.29 25.31 8.79
C VAL A 529 -13.39 24.25 8.12
N LEU A 530 -12.39 24.70 7.37
CA LEU A 530 -11.32 23.85 6.86
C LEU A 530 -10.18 23.80 7.88
N THR A 531 -10.05 22.66 8.57
CA THR A 531 -8.95 22.39 9.51
C THR A 531 -7.90 21.51 8.88
N VAL A 532 -6.64 21.94 8.93
CA VAL A 532 -5.49 21.14 8.47
C VAL A 532 -4.72 20.60 9.67
N VAL A 533 -4.56 19.29 9.72
CA VAL A 533 -3.71 18.58 10.69
C VAL A 533 -2.38 18.25 10.02
N THR A 534 -1.29 18.79 10.52
CA THR A 534 0.03 18.70 9.92
C THR A 534 1.10 18.28 10.93
N GLY A 535 2.38 18.26 10.52
CA GLY A 535 3.52 17.87 11.34
C GLY A 535 4.43 16.85 10.64
N VAL A 536 5.64 16.65 11.11
CA VAL A 536 6.61 15.73 10.50
C VAL A 536 6.11 14.28 10.42
N ALA A 537 6.72 13.47 9.57
CA ALA A 537 6.37 12.06 9.47
C ALA A 537 6.56 11.36 10.82
N GLY A 538 5.56 10.56 11.25
CA GLY A 538 5.60 9.88 12.56
C GLY A 538 5.27 10.75 13.78
N SER A 539 4.81 11.98 13.61
CA SER A 539 4.42 12.86 14.73
C SER A 539 3.10 12.49 15.42
N GLY A 540 2.28 11.60 14.84
CA GLY A 540 1.03 11.14 15.43
C GLY A 540 -0.26 11.62 14.76
N LYS A 541 -0.19 12.28 13.60
CA LYS A 541 -1.35 12.81 12.85
C LYS A 541 -2.45 11.76 12.62
N SER A 542 -2.09 10.64 12.01
CA SER A 542 -3.06 9.56 11.74
C SER A 542 -3.59 8.95 13.04
N SER A 543 -2.81 8.93 14.13
CA SER A 543 -3.25 8.48 15.44
C SER A 543 -4.29 9.45 16.03
N LEU A 544 -4.11 10.74 15.85
CA LEU A 544 -5.08 11.74 16.28
C LEU A 544 -6.37 11.64 15.47
N VAL A 545 -6.24 11.62 14.14
CA VAL A 545 -7.40 11.74 13.24
C VAL A 545 -8.18 10.43 13.14
N HIS A 546 -7.51 9.30 12.93
CA HIS A 546 -8.18 8.01 12.76
C HIS A 546 -8.33 7.21 14.06
N GLY A 547 -7.47 7.48 15.06
CA GLY A 547 -7.49 6.77 16.36
C GLY A 547 -8.34 7.45 17.43
N SER A 548 -8.58 8.76 17.33
CA SER A 548 -9.20 9.53 18.40
C SER A 548 -10.50 10.23 18.02
N ILE A 549 -10.77 10.43 16.71
CA ILE A 549 -12.07 10.92 16.24
C ILE A 549 -13.07 9.75 16.31
N PRO A 550 -14.17 9.86 17.08
CA PRO A 550 -15.14 8.78 17.18
C PRO A 550 -15.78 8.47 15.82
N ALA A 551 -15.77 7.19 15.44
CA ALA A 551 -16.57 6.72 14.32
C ALA A 551 -18.05 6.78 14.72
N GLY A 552 -18.77 7.79 14.23
CA GLY A 552 -20.19 8.04 14.55
C GLY A 552 -21.00 8.41 13.32
N GLU A 553 -22.34 8.42 13.47
CA GLU A 553 -23.22 8.94 12.43
C GLU A 553 -22.82 10.39 12.09
N GLY A 554 -22.37 10.63 10.86
CA GLY A 554 -22.00 11.96 10.38
C GLY A 554 -20.51 12.21 10.17
N VAL A 555 -19.62 11.28 10.56
CA VAL A 555 -18.19 11.36 10.24
C VAL A 555 -17.86 10.48 9.02
N ILE A 556 -17.39 11.07 7.96
CA ILE A 556 -17.00 10.41 6.71
C ILE A 556 -15.47 10.47 6.58
N SER A 557 -14.82 9.34 6.73
CA SER A 557 -13.38 9.22 6.55
C SER A 557 -13.04 8.74 5.14
N VAL A 558 -12.20 9.48 4.44
CA VAL A 558 -11.74 9.21 3.08
C VAL A 558 -10.22 9.06 3.09
N ASP A 559 -9.77 7.83 3.06
CA ASP A 559 -8.37 7.43 3.08
C ASP A 559 -7.88 6.87 1.74
N GLN A 560 -6.58 6.62 1.63
CA GLN A 560 -5.95 6.01 0.45
C GLN A 560 -6.03 4.47 0.42
N SER A 561 -6.75 3.83 1.34
CA SER A 561 -6.84 2.38 1.38
C SER A 561 -7.42 1.81 0.08
N PRO A 562 -7.04 0.58 -0.33
CA PRO A 562 -7.59 -0.05 -1.50
C PRO A 562 -9.11 -0.12 -1.45
N ILE A 563 -9.77 0.20 -2.55
CA ILE A 563 -11.21 0.00 -2.70
C ILE A 563 -11.45 -1.51 -2.75
N LYS A 564 -12.23 -2.02 -1.81
CA LYS A 564 -12.65 -3.43 -1.81
C LYS A 564 -13.60 -3.66 -3.00
N GLY A 565 -13.19 -4.44 -3.97
CA GLY A 565 -13.98 -4.76 -5.15
C GLY A 565 -13.46 -6.01 -5.85
N SER A 566 -14.28 -6.59 -6.72
CA SER A 566 -13.83 -7.66 -7.60
C SER A 566 -13.01 -7.06 -8.76
N ARG A 567 -12.29 -7.90 -9.48
CA ARG A 567 -11.58 -7.51 -10.72
C ARG A 567 -12.50 -6.93 -11.80
N ARG A 568 -13.83 -7.13 -11.67
CA ARG A 568 -14.87 -6.57 -12.55
C ARG A 568 -15.36 -5.18 -12.11
N SER A 569 -14.98 -4.75 -10.91
CA SER A 569 -15.38 -3.45 -10.36
C SER A 569 -14.70 -2.32 -11.13
N ASN A 570 -15.48 -1.29 -11.46
CA ASN A 570 -15.05 -0.11 -12.16
C ASN A 570 -15.65 1.16 -11.51
N PRO A 571 -15.25 2.37 -11.89
CA PRO A 571 -15.80 3.61 -11.37
C PRO A 571 -17.32 3.67 -11.46
N ALA A 572 -17.94 3.24 -12.58
CA ALA A 572 -19.38 3.26 -12.74
C ALA A 572 -20.10 2.33 -11.75
N THR A 573 -19.54 1.15 -11.43
CA THR A 573 -20.13 0.24 -10.44
C THR A 573 -19.94 0.74 -9.01
N TYR A 574 -18.79 1.34 -8.72
CA TYR A 574 -18.44 1.78 -7.38
C TYR A 574 -19.26 3.01 -6.94
N THR A 575 -19.43 3.98 -7.82
CA THR A 575 -20.18 5.22 -7.56
C THR A 575 -21.70 5.05 -7.66
N GLY A 576 -22.18 3.88 -8.09
CA GLY A 576 -23.60 3.65 -8.38
C GLY A 576 -24.06 4.22 -9.72
N LEU A 577 -23.16 4.75 -10.53
CA LEU A 577 -23.42 5.33 -11.85
C LEU A 577 -24.00 4.29 -12.84
N LEU A 578 -23.58 3.03 -12.72
CA LEU A 578 -24.06 1.98 -13.62
C LEU A 578 -25.58 1.74 -13.52
N ASP A 579 -26.18 1.95 -12.36
CA ASP A 579 -27.61 1.69 -12.16
C ASP A 579 -28.53 2.62 -12.96
N PRO A 580 -28.36 3.97 -12.94
CA PRO A 580 -29.14 4.84 -13.81
C PRO A 580 -28.84 4.62 -15.31
N ILE A 581 -27.61 4.28 -15.68
CA ILE A 581 -27.25 3.95 -17.08
C ILE A 581 -28.04 2.72 -17.55
N ARG A 582 -28.00 1.60 -16.80
CA ARG A 582 -28.74 0.38 -17.14
C ARG A 582 -30.25 0.61 -17.27
N LYS A 583 -30.82 1.41 -16.38
CA LYS A 583 -32.25 1.79 -16.45
C LYS A 583 -32.58 2.61 -17.69
N ALA A 584 -31.68 3.52 -18.09
CA ALA A 584 -31.84 4.32 -19.29
C ALA A 584 -31.84 3.45 -20.56
N PHE A 585 -30.83 2.56 -20.70
CA PHE A 585 -30.79 1.60 -21.80
C PHE A 585 -32.02 0.70 -21.84
N ALA A 586 -32.42 0.15 -20.72
CA ALA A 586 -33.57 -0.73 -20.61
C ALA A 586 -34.86 -0.04 -21.02
N LYS A 587 -35.06 1.22 -20.62
CA LYS A 587 -36.26 2.00 -20.94
C LYS A 587 -36.37 2.28 -22.44
N VAL A 588 -35.27 2.67 -23.08
CA VAL A 588 -35.27 3.01 -24.52
C VAL A 588 -35.51 1.76 -25.39
N ASN A 589 -34.90 0.63 -25.00
CA ASN A 589 -34.93 -0.59 -25.80
C ASN A 589 -36.03 -1.58 -25.38
N GLY A 590 -36.83 -1.27 -24.35
CA GLY A 590 -37.94 -2.14 -23.91
C GLY A 590 -37.47 -3.48 -23.31
N VAL A 591 -36.28 -3.57 -22.77
CA VAL A 591 -35.65 -4.78 -22.23
C VAL A 591 -35.31 -4.65 -20.74
N LYS A 592 -34.87 -5.74 -20.12
CA LYS A 592 -34.51 -5.74 -18.69
C LYS A 592 -33.18 -5.01 -18.41
N PRO A 593 -33.07 -4.23 -17.32
CA PRO A 593 -31.81 -3.58 -16.96
C PRO A 593 -30.65 -4.56 -16.67
N ALA A 594 -30.94 -5.81 -16.33
CA ALA A 594 -29.95 -6.83 -16.05
C ALA A 594 -29.07 -7.17 -17.25
N LEU A 595 -29.57 -6.97 -18.49
CA LEU A 595 -28.80 -7.17 -19.71
C LEU A 595 -27.60 -6.21 -19.83
N PHE A 596 -27.69 -5.01 -19.25
CA PHE A 596 -26.64 -4.00 -19.33
C PHE A 596 -25.68 -4.05 -18.12
N SER A 597 -25.42 -5.26 -17.61
CA SER A 597 -24.45 -5.48 -16.53
C SER A 597 -23.54 -6.66 -16.85
N ALA A 598 -22.26 -6.38 -16.92
CA ALA A 598 -21.21 -7.40 -17.06
C ALA A 598 -21.14 -8.41 -15.88
N ASN A 599 -21.94 -8.21 -14.83
CA ASN A 599 -22.05 -9.11 -13.68
C ASN A 599 -23.36 -9.93 -13.65
N SER A 600 -24.20 -9.86 -14.68
CA SER A 600 -25.49 -10.54 -14.72
C SER A 600 -25.81 -11.05 -16.12
N GLU A 601 -27.09 -11.03 -16.53
CA GLU A 601 -27.60 -11.67 -17.76
C GLU A 601 -26.90 -11.24 -19.07
N GLY A 602 -26.33 -10.05 -19.12
CA GLY A 602 -25.63 -9.56 -20.32
C GLY A 602 -24.13 -9.81 -20.35
N ALA A 603 -23.59 -10.55 -19.40
CA ALA A 603 -22.16 -10.85 -19.37
C ALA A 603 -21.73 -11.75 -20.54
N CYS A 604 -20.58 -11.48 -21.14
CA CYS A 604 -19.96 -12.41 -22.08
C CYS A 604 -19.81 -13.79 -21.42
N PRO A 605 -20.35 -14.87 -22.02
CA PRO A 605 -20.35 -16.19 -21.40
C PRO A 605 -18.94 -16.78 -21.22
N THR A 606 -18.00 -16.44 -22.11
CA THR A 606 -16.63 -16.97 -22.09
C THR A 606 -15.79 -16.40 -20.96
N CYS A 607 -15.78 -15.06 -20.79
CA CYS A 607 -15.01 -14.40 -19.74
C CYS A 607 -15.84 -14.05 -18.50
N ASN A 608 -17.14 -14.42 -18.47
CA ASN A 608 -18.07 -14.04 -17.40
C ASN A 608 -18.05 -12.55 -17.07
N GLY A 609 -17.96 -11.69 -18.10
CA GLY A 609 -17.95 -10.24 -17.98
C GLY A 609 -16.65 -9.65 -17.46
N ALA A 610 -15.55 -10.41 -17.39
CA ALA A 610 -14.25 -9.91 -17.00
C ALA A 610 -13.54 -9.13 -18.12
N GLY A 611 -13.85 -9.41 -19.38
CA GLY A 611 -13.19 -8.89 -20.57
C GLY A 611 -11.83 -9.56 -20.84
N VAL A 612 -11.32 -10.31 -19.88
CA VAL A 612 -10.06 -11.05 -19.95
C VAL A 612 -10.24 -12.47 -19.46
N ILE A 613 -9.44 -13.38 -19.98
CA ILE A 613 -9.35 -14.77 -19.54
C ILE A 613 -8.09 -14.91 -18.70
N TYR A 614 -8.26 -15.36 -17.47
CA TYR A 614 -7.15 -15.67 -16.57
C TYR A 614 -6.81 -17.15 -16.69
N THR A 615 -5.62 -17.43 -17.12
CA THR A 615 -5.09 -18.79 -17.09
C THR A 615 -4.28 -18.95 -15.81
N ASP A 616 -4.80 -19.75 -14.88
CA ASP A 616 -4.08 -20.13 -13.69
C ASP A 616 -3.08 -21.23 -14.07
N LEU A 617 -1.80 -20.90 -13.96
CA LEU A 617 -0.70 -21.82 -14.26
C LEU A 617 -0.23 -22.57 -13.01
N GLY A 618 -1.04 -22.62 -11.96
CA GLY A 618 -0.76 -23.31 -10.71
C GLY A 618 0.30 -22.59 -9.87
N MET A 619 1.55 -23.05 -9.88
CA MET A 619 2.65 -22.43 -9.13
C MET A 619 3.27 -21.22 -9.86
N MET A 620 2.81 -20.89 -11.06
CA MET A 620 3.26 -19.74 -11.86
C MET A 620 2.28 -18.58 -11.72
N ALA A 621 2.76 -17.37 -11.93
CA ALA A 621 1.87 -16.20 -12.02
C ALA A 621 0.91 -16.39 -13.20
N GLY A 622 -0.40 -16.33 -12.94
CA GLY A 622 -1.42 -16.46 -13.98
C GLY A 622 -1.32 -15.34 -15.00
N THR A 623 -1.49 -15.65 -16.26
CA THR A 623 -1.56 -14.66 -17.35
C THR A 623 -3.00 -14.24 -17.61
N ALA A 624 -3.22 -12.95 -17.88
CA ALA A 624 -4.48 -12.41 -18.33
C ALA A 624 -4.37 -12.11 -19.83
N THR A 625 -5.21 -12.75 -20.63
CA THR A 625 -5.33 -12.47 -22.08
C THR A 625 -6.68 -11.85 -22.37
N THR A 626 -6.76 -10.93 -23.32
CA THR A 626 -8.04 -10.36 -23.77
C THR A 626 -8.94 -11.49 -24.24
N CYS A 627 -10.20 -11.46 -23.84
CA CYS A 627 -11.20 -12.44 -24.28
C CYS A 627 -11.46 -12.26 -25.77
N GLU A 628 -11.21 -13.31 -26.56
CA GLU A 628 -11.37 -13.27 -28.02
C GLU A 628 -12.82 -13.12 -28.44
N ASP A 629 -13.77 -13.70 -27.68
CA ASP A 629 -15.20 -13.67 -28.03
C ASP A 629 -15.82 -12.27 -27.86
N CYS A 630 -15.43 -11.51 -26.85
CA CYS A 630 -15.97 -10.18 -26.62
C CYS A 630 -14.93 -9.06 -26.87
N GLU A 631 -13.72 -9.41 -27.32
CA GLU A 631 -12.64 -8.43 -27.59
C GLU A 631 -12.42 -7.42 -26.45
N GLY A 632 -12.57 -7.89 -25.22
CA GLY A 632 -12.45 -7.04 -24.02
C GLY A 632 -13.72 -6.25 -23.66
N LYS A 633 -14.77 -6.25 -24.47
CA LYS A 633 -16.01 -5.46 -24.27
C LYS A 633 -16.85 -5.92 -23.09
N ARG A 634 -16.65 -7.14 -22.57
CA ARG A 634 -17.26 -7.73 -21.37
C ARG A 634 -18.73 -8.18 -21.52
N PHE A 635 -19.39 -7.84 -22.60
CA PHE A 635 -20.80 -8.15 -22.86
C PHE A 635 -20.97 -9.23 -23.93
N ASP A 636 -22.11 -9.89 -23.91
CA ASP A 636 -22.57 -10.75 -25.00
C ASP A 636 -22.80 -9.89 -26.25
N ALA A 637 -22.49 -10.43 -27.44
CA ALA A 637 -22.61 -9.69 -28.69
C ALA A 637 -24.05 -9.17 -28.93
N SER A 638 -25.07 -9.95 -28.53
CA SER A 638 -26.48 -9.56 -28.66
C SER A 638 -26.88 -8.35 -27.81
N VAL A 639 -26.14 -8.07 -26.75
CA VAL A 639 -26.37 -6.89 -25.88
C VAL A 639 -25.83 -5.62 -26.54
N LEU A 640 -24.81 -5.72 -27.37
CA LEU A 640 -24.22 -4.58 -28.08
C LEU A 640 -25.10 -4.06 -29.22
N ASP A 641 -26.14 -4.79 -29.63
CA ASP A 641 -27.15 -4.32 -30.59
C ASP A 641 -28.11 -3.28 -29.99
N TYR A 642 -28.16 -3.16 -28.66
CA TYR A 642 -28.99 -2.17 -27.97
C TYR A 642 -28.25 -0.85 -27.81
N HIS A 643 -28.87 0.25 -28.24
CA HIS A 643 -28.24 1.58 -28.22
C HIS A 643 -29.02 2.58 -27.37
N LEU A 644 -28.28 3.55 -26.82
CA LEU A 644 -28.81 4.75 -26.17
C LEU A 644 -28.07 5.95 -26.76
N GLY A 645 -28.78 6.90 -27.35
CA GLY A 645 -28.13 8.05 -28.01
C GLY A 645 -27.12 7.66 -29.10
N GLY A 646 -27.36 6.54 -29.80
CA GLY A 646 -26.48 6.00 -30.85
C GLY A 646 -25.24 5.24 -30.36
N ARG A 647 -25.10 4.97 -29.04
CA ARG A 647 -23.98 4.24 -28.46
C ARG A 647 -24.44 2.95 -27.77
N ASP A 648 -23.66 1.88 -27.91
CA ASP A 648 -23.84 0.66 -27.11
C ASP A 648 -23.28 0.80 -25.69
N ILE A 649 -23.57 -0.17 -24.81
CA ILE A 649 -23.15 -0.11 -23.40
C ILE A 649 -21.62 -0.18 -23.24
N SER A 650 -20.91 -0.87 -24.13
CA SER A 650 -19.46 -0.98 -24.06
C SER A 650 -18.79 0.34 -24.48
N GLU A 651 -19.32 1.00 -25.50
CA GLU A 651 -18.90 2.33 -25.93
C GLU A 651 -19.14 3.39 -24.85
N VAL A 652 -20.29 3.32 -24.17
CA VAL A 652 -20.58 4.21 -23.03
C VAL A 652 -19.60 3.98 -21.89
N LEU A 653 -19.30 2.72 -21.57
CA LEU A 653 -18.32 2.41 -20.51
C LEU A 653 -16.86 2.75 -20.90
N ALA A 654 -16.58 2.89 -22.19
CA ALA A 654 -15.28 3.33 -22.69
C ALA A 654 -15.12 4.87 -22.66
N MET A 655 -16.19 5.63 -22.43
CA MET A 655 -16.12 7.10 -22.32
C MET A 655 -15.32 7.50 -21.07
N SER A 656 -14.62 8.63 -21.18
CA SER A 656 -14.13 9.36 -20.01
C SER A 656 -15.33 9.91 -19.21
N VAL A 657 -15.08 10.24 -17.93
CA VAL A 657 -16.11 10.85 -17.07
C VAL A 657 -16.66 12.14 -17.68
N THR A 658 -15.80 12.98 -18.28
CA THR A 658 -16.21 14.23 -18.93
C THR A 658 -17.08 13.96 -20.17
N GLU A 659 -16.67 13.04 -21.06
CA GLU A 659 -17.48 12.67 -22.21
C GLU A 659 -18.83 12.08 -21.80
N ALA A 660 -18.85 11.25 -20.75
CA ALA A 660 -20.07 10.68 -20.22
C ALA A 660 -20.97 11.74 -19.54
N GLU A 661 -20.38 12.73 -18.87
CA GLU A 661 -21.11 13.85 -18.26
C GLU A 661 -21.84 14.66 -19.35
N GLU A 662 -21.18 15.02 -20.45
CA GLU A 662 -21.79 15.68 -21.59
C GLU A 662 -22.87 14.80 -22.25
N PHE A 663 -22.59 13.50 -22.45
CA PHE A 663 -23.50 12.54 -23.08
C PHE A 663 -24.81 12.36 -22.28
N PHE A 664 -24.73 12.25 -20.95
CA PHE A 664 -25.90 12.12 -20.08
C PHE A 664 -26.51 13.46 -19.64
N GLY A 665 -25.87 14.59 -19.94
CA GLY A 665 -26.33 15.93 -19.62
C GLY A 665 -27.42 16.45 -20.57
N ALA A 666 -27.43 16.00 -21.81
CA ALA A 666 -28.36 16.51 -22.84
C ALA A 666 -28.76 15.43 -23.85
N GLY A 667 -29.70 15.77 -24.77
CA GLY A 667 -30.11 14.93 -25.88
C GLY A 667 -30.92 13.70 -25.50
N GLU A 668 -30.89 12.66 -26.34
CA GLU A 668 -31.67 11.42 -26.19
C GLU A 668 -31.20 10.55 -25.02
N ALA A 669 -29.92 10.70 -24.63
CA ALA A 669 -29.34 9.98 -23.52
C ALA A 669 -29.53 10.70 -22.17
N HIS A 670 -30.17 11.87 -22.14
CA HIS A 670 -30.34 12.68 -20.93
C HIS A 670 -30.84 11.87 -19.73
N THR A 671 -29.98 11.73 -18.72
CA THR A 671 -30.25 10.93 -17.52
C THR A 671 -29.77 11.70 -16.29
N PRO A 672 -30.64 12.52 -15.64
CA PRO A 672 -30.24 13.42 -14.55
C PRO A 672 -29.57 12.74 -13.38
N ALA A 673 -29.92 11.47 -13.08
CA ALA A 673 -29.29 10.72 -12.00
C ALA A 673 -27.84 10.31 -12.33
N ALA A 674 -27.57 9.96 -13.59
CA ALA A 674 -26.21 9.67 -14.05
C ALA A 674 -25.38 10.94 -14.10
N HIS A 675 -25.91 12.01 -14.69
CA HIS A 675 -25.25 13.30 -14.84
C HIS A 675 -24.76 13.86 -13.48
N ARG A 676 -25.60 13.87 -12.46
CA ARG A 676 -25.21 14.32 -11.11
C ARG A 676 -24.07 13.52 -10.47
N ILE A 677 -23.94 12.24 -10.78
CA ILE A 677 -22.81 11.44 -10.29
C ILE A 677 -21.54 11.81 -11.07
N LEU A 678 -21.67 12.02 -12.37
CA LEU A 678 -20.56 12.40 -13.24
C LEU A 678 -20.05 13.80 -12.92
N GLU A 679 -20.94 14.78 -12.67
CA GLU A 679 -20.54 16.13 -12.19
C GLU A 679 -19.65 16.04 -10.94
N ARG A 680 -20.00 15.21 -9.95
CA ARG A 680 -19.15 15.02 -8.75
C ARG A 680 -17.79 14.42 -9.08
N LEU A 681 -17.73 13.52 -10.05
CA LEU A 681 -16.46 12.95 -10.51
C LEU A 681 -15.58 13.97 -11.22
N VAL A 682 -16.20 14.87 -12.01
CA VAL A 682 -15.51 16.03 -12.62
C VAL A 682 -15.02 16.99 -11.53
N ASP A 683 -15.86 17.31 -10.56
CA ASP A 683 -15.55 18.21 -9.45
C ASP A 683 -14.30 17.78 -8.64
N VAL A 684 -14.11 16.47 -8.46
CA VAL A 684 -12.92 15.93 -7.78
C VAL A 684 -11.70 15.76 -8.71
N GLY A 685 -11.75 16.26 -9.94
CA GLY A 685 -10.65 16.16 -10.90
C GLY A 685 -10.45 14.78 -11.52
N LEU A 686 -11.50 13.98 -11.64
CA LEU A 686 -11.47 12.64 -12.25
C LEU A 686 -12.08 12.61 -13.65
N GLY A 687 -12.25 13.75 -14.31
CA GLY A 687 -12.87 13.87 -15.62
C GLY A 687 -12.24 13.01 -16.71
N TYR A 688 -10.94 12.76 -16.60
CA TYR A 688 -10.18 11.97 -17.57
C TYR A 688 -10.33 10.45 -17.40
N LEU A 689 -10.81 9.96 -16.26
CA LEU A 689 -10.94 8.52 -16.01
C LEU A 689 -12.00 7.90 -16.92
N THR A 690 -11.71 6.71 -17.43
CA THR A 690 -12.72 5.93 -18.15
C THR A 690 -13.67 5.29 -17.15
N ILE A 691 -14.99 5.48 -17.32
CA ILE A 691 -15.99 5.01 -16.35
C ILE A 691 -16.03 3.50 -16.22
N GLY A 692 -15.59 2.75 -17.22
CA GLY A 692 -15.51 1.29 -17.24
C GLY A 692 -14.14 0.69 -16.90
N GLN A 693 -13.09 1.49 -16.63
CA GLN A 693 -11.77 0.93 -16.33
C GLN A 693 -11.74 0.17 -15.00
N PRO A 694 -10.92 -0.89 -14.86
CA PRO A 694 -10.81 -1.65 -13.60
C PRO A 694 -10.33 -0.77 -12.44
N LEU A 695 -10.94 -0.89 -11.25
CA LEU A 695 -10.50 -0.15 -10.06
C LEU A 695 -9.07 -0.48 -9.63
N THR A 696 -8.55 -1.62 -10.04
CA THR A 696 -7.17 -2.04 -9.75
C THR A 696 -6.11 -1.22 -10.49
N THR A 697 -6.50 -0.53 -11.56
CA THR A 697 -5.61 0.33 -12.36
C THR A 697 -5.49 1.74 -11.80
N LEU A 698 -6.35 2.12 -10.84
CA LEU A 698 -6.35 3.44 -10.25
C LEU A 698 -5.18 3.64 -9.29
N SER A 699 -4.57 4.82 -9.34
CA SER A 699 -3.58 5.28 -8.36
C SER A 699 -4.20 5.46 -6.96
N GLY A 700 -3.37 5.66 -5.94
CA GLY A 700 -3.83 5.92 -4.57
C GLY A 700 -4.72 7.17 -4.49
N GLY A 701 -4.27 8.26 -5.10
CA GLY A 701 -4.99 9.53 -5.12
C GLY A 701 -6.31 9.46 -5.92
N GLU A 702 -6.33 8.76 -7.07
CA GLU A 702 -7.55 8.55 -7.85
C GLU A 702 -8.59 7.77 -7.06
N ARG A 703 -8.19 6.70 -6.36
CA ARG A 703 -9.08 5.94 -5.49
C ARG A 703 -9.68 6.79 -4.39
N GLN A 704 -8.87 7.64 -3.78
CA GLN A 704 -9.32 8.54 -2.72
C GLN A 704 -10.33 9.56 -3.24
N ARG A 705 -10.05 10.22 -4.37
CA ARG A 705 -10.99 11.15 -5.01
C ARG A 705 -12.28 10.47 -5.45
N LEU A 706 -12.20 9.22 -5.93
CA LEU A 706 -13.39 8.43 -6.26
C LEU A 706 -14.26 8.15 -5.03
N LYS A 707 -13.64 7.82 -3.87
CA LYS A 707 -14.36 7.69 -2.60
C LYS A 707 -15.01 9.01 -2.20
N LEU A 708 -14.28 10.12 -2.29
CA LEU A 708 -14.80 11.45 -1.97
C LEU A 708 -16.03 11.77 -2.81
N ALA A 709 -15.96 11.62 -4.14
CA ALA A 709 -17.09 11.85 -5.05
C ALA A 709 -18.33 11.02 -4.68
N THR A 710 -18.12 9.78 -4.24
CA THR A 710 -19.20 8.88 -3.83
C THR A 710 -19.91 9.41 -2.57
N HIS A 711 -19.15 9.93 -1.61
CA HIS A 711 -19.68 10.40 -0.33
C HIS A 711 -20.14 11.88 -0.32
N MET A 712 -19.82 12.67 -1.33
CA MET A 712 -20.23 14.08 -1.42
C MET A 712 -21.75 14.30 -1.33
N GLY A 713 -22.56 13.28 -1.63
CA GLY A 713 -24.01 13.32 -1.53
C GLY A 713 -24.57 12.93 -0.16
N ASP A 714 -23.74 12.47 0.74
CA ASP A 714 -24.17 11.95 2.04
C ASP A 714 -24.53 13.11 3.00
N LYS A 715 -25.42 12.80 3.97
CA LYS A 715 -25.83 13.76 5.01
C LYS A 715 -24.78 13.95 6.11
N GLY A 716 -23.53 13.45 5.92
CA GLY A 716 -22.44 13.60 6.88
C GLY A 716 -22.09 15.06 7.14
N GLY A 717 -21.78 15.36 8.40
CA GLY A 717 -21.40 16.72 8.85
C GLY A 717 -19.89 16.95 8.83
N VAL A 718 -19.08 15.91 9.02
CA VAL A 718 -17.62 16.00 9.16
C VAL A 718 -16.95 15.10 8.13
N TYR A 719 -16.14 15.69 7.28
CA TYR A 719 -15.29 14.98 6.32
C TYR A 719 -13.85 14.94 6.83
N VAL A 720 -13.28 13.77 6.87
CA VAL A 720 -11.88 13.52 7.25
C VAL A 720 -11.14 13.01 6.04
N LEU A 721 -10.19 13.79 5.55
CA LEU A 721 -9.42 13.48 4.33
C LEU A 721 -7.94 13.26 4.69
N ASP A 722 -7.35 12.19 4.19
CA ASP A 722 -5.96 11.85 4.45
C ASP A 722 -5.11 12.09 3.19
N GLU A 723 -4.30 13.14 3.19
CA GLU A 723 -3.42 13.55 2.09
C GLU A 723 -4.13 13.64 0.71
N PRO A 724 -5.19 14.45 0.56
CA PRO A 724 -5.97 14.50 -0.67
C PRO A 724 -5.22 15.10 -1.88
N THR A 725 -4.08 15.75 -1.66
CA THR A 725 -3.23 16.28 -2.75
C THR A 725 -2.29 15.24 -3.36
N THR A 726 -2.19 14.03 -2.80
CA THR A 726 -1.30 13.00 -3.33
C THR A 726 -1.62 12.67 -4.80
N GLY A 727 -0.59 12.72 -5.66
CA GLY A 727 -0.71 12.49 -7.10
C GLY A 727 -1.38 13.60 -7.89
N LEU A 728 -1.60 14.76 -7.28
CA LEU A 728 -2.10 15.95 -7.98
C LEU A 728 -0.95 16.80 -8.54
N HIS A 729 -1.11 17.23 -9.78
CA HIS A 729 -0.27 18.28 -10.34
C HIS A 729 -0.59 19.63 -9.68
N LEU A 730 0.38 20.55 -9.72
CA LEU A 730 0.23 21.89 -9.12
C LEU A 730 -1.05 22.62 -9.55
N ALA A 731 -1.38 22.55 -10.84
CA ALA A 731 -2.61 23.14 -11.40
C ALA A 731 -3.90 22.53 -10.84
N ASP A 732 -3.88 21.25 -10.47
CA ASP A 732 -5.07 20.52 -9.97
C ASP A 732 -5.35 20.82 -8.49
N VAL A 733 -4.34 21.30 -7.75
CA VAL A 733 -4.48 21.63 -6.31
C VAL A 733 -5.49 22.77 -6.11
N ALA A 734 -5.50 23.76 -6.98
CA ALA A 734 -6.46 24.88 -6.91
C ALA A 734 -7.91 24.40 -7.07
N GLN A 735 -8.17 23.42 -7.95
CA GLN A 735 -9.49 22.81 -8.12
C GLN A 735 -9.92 22.08 -6.85
N LEU A 736 -9.02 21.33 -6.23
CA LEU A 736 -9.27 20.66 -4.96
C LEU A 736 -9.60 21.66 -3.85
N LEU A 737 -8.85 22.76 -3.72
CA LEU A 737 -9.11 23.80 -2.73
C LEU A 737 -10.51 24.42 -2.92
N GLY A 738 -10.88 24.74 -4.16
CA GLY A 738 -12.24 25.22 -4.48
C GLY A 738 -13.33 24.20 -4.12
N LEU A 739 -13.08 22.92 -4.25
CA LEU A 739 -14.01 21.86 -3.82
C LEU A 739 -14.14 21.83 -2.28
N LEU A 740 -13.02 21.89 -1.55
CA LEU A 740 -13.04 21.91 -0.08
C LEU A 740 -13.78 23.13 0.44
N ASP A 741 -13.59 24.30 -0.17
CA ASP A 741 -14.36 25.52 0.16
C ASP A 741 -15.87 25.33 -0.07
N ARG A 742 -16.28 24.77 -1.21
CA ARG A 742 -17.71 24.48 -1.48
C ARG A 742 -18.31 23.54 -0.44
N LEU A 743 -17.55 22.53 0.02
CA LEU A 743 -18.01 21.64 1.09
C LEU A 743 -18.23 22.40 2.41
N VAL A 744 -17.27 23.25 2.80
CA VAL A 744 -17.37 24.06 4.01
C VAL A 744 -18.51 25.05 3.90
N ASP A 745 -18.64 25.75 2.78
CA ASP A 745 -19.70 26.75 2.52
C ASP A 745 -21.10 26.12 2.49
N SER A 746 -21.18 24.80 2.19
CA SER A 746 -22.43 24.03 2.31
C SER A 746 -22.77 23.59 3.74
N GLY A 747 -22.01 24.06 4.74
CA GLY A 747 -22.21 23.77 6.15
C GLY A 747 -21.55 22.48 6.65
N LYS A 748 -20.57 21.95 5.90
CA LYS A 748 -19.77 20.78 6.31
C LYS A 748 -18.53 21.22 7.08
N SER A 749 -18.01 20.32 7.92
CA SER A 749 -16.69 20.47 8.54
C SER A 749 -15.70 19.62 7.76
N VAL A 750 -14.54 20.17 7.41
CA VAL A 750 -13.53 19.46 6.65
C VAL A 750 -12.23 19.42 7.43
N ILE A 751 -11.80 18.24 7.81
CA ILE A 751 -10.53 17.98 8.51
C ILE A 751 -9.61 17.27 7.52
N VAL A 752 -8.46 17.86 7.25
CA VAL A 752 -7.50 17.34 6.26
C VAL A 752 -6.17 17.07 6.94
N VAL A 753 -5.67 15.83 6.84
CA VAL A 753 -4.27 15.54 7.16
C VAL A 753 -3.45 15.88 5.93
N GLU A 754 -2.58 16.87 6.02
CA GLU A 754 -1.89 17.39 4.85
C GLU A 754 -0.51 18.00 5.18
N HIS A 755 0.36 17.98 4.15
CA HIS A 755 1.68 18.59 4.18
C HIS A 755 1.91 19.60 3.04
N HIS A 756 0.95 19.69 2.11
CA HIS A 756 1.04 20.59 0.97
C HIS A 756 0.89 22.04 1.43
N GLN A 757 1.91 22.86 1.17
CA GLN A 757 2.01 24.22 1.69
C GLN A 757 0.86 25.13 1.22
N ALA A 758 0.39 24.97 -0.03
CA ALA A 758 -0.77 25.73 -0.52
C ALA A 758 -2.05 25.38 0.23
N VAL A 759 -2.25 24.12 0.64
CA VAL A 759 -3.41 23.70 1.42
C VAL A 759 -3.32 24.26 2.85
N MET A 760 -2.13 24.24 3.44
CA MET A 760 -1.90 24.84 4.75
C MET A 760 -2.13 26.34 4.73
N ALA A 761 -1.62 27.06 3.71
CA ALA A 761 -1.82 28.50 3.57
C ALA A 761 -3.31 28.87 3.37
N HIS A 762 -4.10 27.97 2.77
CA HIS A 762 -5.52 28.16 2.47
C HIS A 762 -6.47 27.74 3.61
N ALA A 763 -5.96 27.07 4.63
CA ALA A 763 -6.76 26.58 5.76
C ALA A 763 -7.41 27.72 6.57
N ASP A 764 -8.50 27.41 7.27
CA ASP A 764 -9.05 28.31 8.29
C ASP A 764 -8.38 28.09 9.65
N TRP A 765 -7.96 26.83 9.93
CA TRP A 765 -7.29 26.44 11.17
C TRP A 765 -6.22 25.38 10.92
N ILE A 766 -5.13 25.48 11.63
CA ILE A 766 -4.03 24.52 11.58
C ILE A 766 -3.81 23.90 12.95
N ILE A 767 -3.58 22.59 12.97
CA ILE A 767 -3.15 21.81 14.13
C ILE A 767 -1.83 21.14 13.73
N ASP A 768 -0.74 21.55 14.38
CA ASP A 768 0.61 21.00 14.11
C ASP A 768 1.03 20.04 15.23
N LEU A 769 1.37 18.80 14.84
CA LEU A 769 1.86 17.76 15.75
C LEU A 769 3.37 17.60 15.64
N GLY A 770 4.00 17.55 16.81
CA GLY A 770 5.44 17.43 16.90
C GLY A 770 5.92 17.15 18.34
N PRO A 771 7.12 17.70 18.69
CA PRO A 771 8.07 18.40 17.80
C PRO A 771 8.83 17.46 16.83
N GLY A 772 8.86 16.16 17.11
CA GLY A 772 9.56 15.14 16.34
C GLY A 772 8.67 13.96 15.94
N ALA A 773 9.30 12.83 15.70
CA ALA A 773 8.67 11.58 15.30
C ALA A 773 8.79 10.52 16.40
N GLY A 774 7.86 9.55 16.44
CA GLY A 774 7.89 8.46 17.40
C GLY A 774 7.77 8.95 18.84
N HIS A 775 8.69 8.55 19.71
CA HIS A 775 8.64 8.95 21.12
C HIS A 775 8.94 10.46 21.36
N ASP A 776 9.50 11.17 20.38
CA ASP A 776 9.67 12.63 20.46
C ASP A 776 8.48 13.41 19.89
N GLY A 777 7.48 12.70 19.36
CA GLY A 777 6.24 13.26 18.84
C GLY A 777 5.06 13.09 19.80
N GLY A 778 3.88 13.20 19.23
CA GLY A 778 2.63 12.93 19.94
C GLY A 778 2.09 14.08 20.78
N HIS A 779 2.59 15.30 20.56
CA HIS A 779 2.11 16.52 21.19
C HIS A 779 1.54 17.49 20.17
N ILE A 780 0.58 18.33 20.57
CA ILE A 780 0.21 19.52 19.81
C ILE A 780 1.29 20.56 20.09
N VAL A 781 1.99 21.00 19.04
CA VAL A 781 3.04 22.03 19.14
C VAL A 781 2.54 23.40 18.70
N PHE A 782 1.44 23.42 17.92
CA PHE A 782 0.77 24.67 17.53
C PHE A 782 -0.69 24.39 17.20
N GLU A 783 -1.58 25.31 17.54
CA GLU A 783 -2.95 25.40 17.05
C GLU A 783 -3.31 26.87 16.82
N GLY A 784 -3.88 27.20 15.66
CA GLY A 784 -4.20 28.58 15.29
C GLY A 784 -4.46 28.74 13.79
N THR A 785 -4.53 29.99 13.35
CA THR A 785 -4.66 30.32 11.93
C THR A 785 -3.33 30.13 11.19
N PRO A 786 -3.36 29.97 9.85
CA PRO A 786 -2.12 29.95 9.05
C PRO A 786 -1.25 31.21 9.25
N ALA A 787 -1.89 32.37 9.41
CA ALA A 787 -1.18 33.64 9.65
C ALA A 787 -0.43 33.62 10.99
N ASP A 788 -1.04 33.09 12.05
CA ASP A 788 -0.40 32.95 13.36
C ASP A 788 0.80 31.99 13.28
N LEU A 789 0.67 30.87 12.57
CA LEU A 789 1.76 29.91 12.39
C LEU A 789 2.96 30.52 11.65
N VAL A 790 2.71 31.29 10.59
CA VAL A 790 3.74 32.01 9.84
C VAL A 790 4.43 33.07 10.68
N ALA A 791 3.70 33.73 11.57
CA ALA A 791 4.25 34.76 12.47
C ALA A 791 5.08 34.15 13.61
N ASP A 792 4.62 33.04 14.18
CA ASP A 792 5.27 32.37 15.33
C ASP A 792 6.60 31.71 14.93
N ARG A 793 6.62 30.97 13.82
CA ARG A 793 7.82 30.22 13.32
C ARG A 793 8.50 29.34 14.36
N SER A 794 7.78 28.93 15.39
CA SER A 794 8.35 28.11 16.48
C SER A 794 8.45 26.63 16.13
N THR A 795 7.78 26.22 15.05
CA THR A 795 7.75 24.84 14.59
C THR A 795 8.39 24.68 13.21
N LEU A 796 8.84 23.48 12.88
CA LEU A 796 9.35 23.17 11.54
C LEU A 796 8.30 23.49 10.45
N THR A 797 7.05 23.23 10.73
CA THR A 797 5.94 23.57 9.81
C THR A 797 5.84 25.07 9.59
N GLY A 798 5.92 25.86 10.68
CA GLY A 798 5.86 27.32 10.64
C GLY A 798 7.03 27.93 9.84
N GLU A 799 8.25 27.44 10.05
CA GLU A 799 9.44 27.86 9.31
C GLU A 799 9.28 27.61 7.79
N HIS A 800 8.85 26.39 7.42
CA HIS A 800 8.68 26.03 6.01
C HIS A 800 7.50 26.77 5.36
N LEU A 801 6.39 26.94 6.06
CA LEU A 801 5.23 27.67 5.53
C LEU A 801 5.57 29.16 5.34
N ALA A 802 6.30 29.78 6.28
CA ALA A 802 6.76 31.16 6.15
C ALA A 802 7.69 31.34 4.93
N ALA A 803 8.63 30.41 4.72
CA ALA A 803 9.48 30.43 3.53
C ALA A 803 8.69 30.26 2.23
N TYR A 804 7.60 29.46 2.23
CA TYR A 804 6.77 29.24 1.07
C TYR A 804 5.93 30.46 0.69
N VAL A 805 5.33 31.14 1.64
CA VAL A 805 4.47 32.31 1.35
C VAL A 805 5.25 33.60 1.09
N GLY A 806 6.59 33.55 1.03
CA GLY A 806 7.45 34.66 0.64
C GLY A 806 7.82 35.59 1.79
N GLY A 807 7.92 35.04 2.98
CA GLY A 807 8.39 35.70 4.18
C GLY A 807 9.86 35.98 4.16
#